data_daccf6a5294571205d40d06cce27eb9d
#
_entry.id   daccf6a5294571205d40d06cce27eb9d
#
_cell.length_a   1.000
_cell.length_b   1.000
_cell.length_c   1.000
_cell.angle_alpha   90.00
_cell.angle_beta   90.00
_cell.angle_gamma   90.00
#
_symmetry.space_group_name_H-M   'P 1'
#
loop_
_entity.id
_entity.type
_entity.pdbx_description
1 polymer ?
#
loop_
_entity_poly.entity_id
_entity_poly.type
_entity_poly.pdbx_seq_one_letter_code
_entity_poly.pdbx_strand_id
1 'polypeptide(L)'
;MAARATFSRFPVTAEALXLGLAMAARATFSRFPVTAEALEACAVQWGIAVTPFAAADERGQAPAAGAGGDRVPRCEHCWAYLNSHCDMERWGWSCALCGTLNGFDDDALRRLQHPEGWPELTSSFVDLEIPVDGSEGAGDGVQARPVYVAAVDLACSEEFLELIKSALLAALEALIPGSLFGLMTFSHKIGLYDVQGPIPVVKNVFIPPDTEEDGLPVALEDAMPLLSFLAPINTCKDRIAAALDTLRPTSSWERGAASGQEPDTVLLGGRGFGTAMSALTDYLSSEYGTTFALARVFAFLSGAPDYGDGQLDTRRYGEQYASKGEDPDLALLPEQIPFYKDLAAVAVQAGVCVDIFAITDEYTDLASLKFLSIESGGSLFLYTNTDDSTLPQDIYRLLSRPYAFGCVLRLRTSSDFEPGNSYGHFFPDPQYEHVQHIICCDSFATYAYDFNFSHPEGFSRHTDPAVVQIAFQYSVIEPVKHTSENEKQSSTSNMFCLKRRLRIRTLQYRPAKNINEIYDSVDPETLLHILVHKVILISLDKGVKEGRSLVHDWLSLLIARYNQALRSDARIPESHVDVDFLQCPQLQMLPHLVFALLRNPLLQLHEEGIHPDYRIYLQCLFSALEPSSLAKAIYPVLVSYSSPDKQAFPRHTLSRAALIMSESPIFLLDAFTNLIVYYSPSADPSLPFPPPHDCLLRTMINELKQGRCITPKLTFIHGGREDPALFERYLIEEQDVDGTGFTSGKGFVSFRESIRHAATDIIETESSI
;
A
#
# COMPACT_ATOMS: atom_id res chain seq x y z
N MET A 1 -11.66 30.95 38.84
CA MET A 1 -12.69 29.93 38.57
C MET A 1 -12.23 29.19 37.32
N ALA A 2 -11.78 27.95 37.51
CA ALA A 2 -11.24 27.15 36.40
C ALA A 2 -12.41 26.62 35.56
N ALA A 3 -12.44 27.03 34.29
CA ALA A 3 -13.36 26.47 33.33
C ALA A 3 -12.97 24.99 33.08
N ARG A 4 -13.79 24.08 33.56
CA ARG A 4 -13.69 22.67 33.19
C ARG A 4 -14.07 22.56 31.72
N ALA A 5 -13.09 22.41 30.87
CA ALA A 5 -13.32 21.98 29.50
C ALA A 5 -13.89 20.57 29.55
N THR A 6 -15.18 20.44 29.29
CA THR A 6 -15.81 19.12 29.06
C THR A 6 -15.37 18.65 27.68
N PHE A 7 -14.29 17.87 27.64
CA PHE A 7 -13.94 17.14 26.44
C PHE A 7 -15.08 16.15 26.14
N SER A 8 -15.78 16.37 25.04
CA SER A 8 -16.72 15.38 24.55
C SER A 8 -15.92 14.09 24.25
N ARG A 9 -16.27 13.05 24.93
CA ARG A 9 -15.67 11.73 24.75
C ARG A 9 -16.04 11.22 23.37
N PHE A 10 -15.11 11.24 22.44
CA PHE A 10 -15.16 10.24 21.38
C PHE A 10 -15.01 8.89 22.09
N PRO A 11 -15.89 7.96 21.86
CA PRO A 11 -15.63 6.61 22.28
C PRO A 11 -14.49 6.10 21.37
N VAL A 12 -13.25 6.26 21.83
CA VAL A 12 -12.21 5.35 21.38
C VAL A 12 -12.53 4.06 22.12
N THR A 13 -13.54 3.40 21.62
CA THR A 13 -13.92 2.05 22.05
C THR A 13 -12.75 1.12 21.70
N ALA A 14 -12.76 -0.05 22.28
CA ALA A 14 -11.89 -1.15 21.84
C ALA A 14 -11.93 -1.35 20.30
N GLU A 15 -12.96 -0.81 19.65
CA GLU A 15 -13.11 -0.73 18.19
C GLU A 15 -12.04 0.14 17.50
N ALA A 16 -11.50 1.17 18.17
CA ALA A 16 -10.40 1.97 17.59
C ALA A 16 -9.07 1.22 17.60
N LEU A 17 -8.94 0.22 18.44
CA LEU A 17 -7.88 -0.78 18.40
C LEU A 17 -8.22 -1.94 17.48
N UNK A 18 -9.35 -2.02 17.23
CA UNK A 18 -9.79 -2.97 16.45
C UNK A 18 -9.04 -3.04 15.32
N LEU A 19 -8.94 -4.12 15.04
CA LEU A 19 -8.41 -4.54 13.78
C LEU A 19 -9.10 -3.70 12.71
N GLY A 20 -8.39 -2.75 12.14
CA GLY A 20 -8.90 -1.97 11.02
C GLY A 20 -9.12 -2.91 9.84
N LEU A 21 -10.32 -3.46 9.73
CA LEU A 21 -10.71 -4.17 8.52
C LEU A 21 -10.76 -3.14 7.41
N ALA A 22 -9.98 -3.34 6.37
CA ALA A 22 -9.99 -2.47 5.20
C ALA A 22 -11.42 -2.44 4.62
N MET A 23 -11.96 -1.26 4.43
CA MET A 23 -13.28 -1.04 3.87
C MET A 23 -13.19 -0.87 2.36
N ALA A 24 -14.18 -1.38 1.63
CA ALA A 24 -14.17 -1.37 0.15
C ALA A 24 -14.00 0.03 -0.45
N ALA A 25 -14.56 1.07 0.19
CA ALA A 25 -14.39 2.46 -0.26
C ALA A 25 -14.67 3.45 0.85
N ARG A 26 -13.92 4.58 0.85
CA ARG A 26 -14.12 5.68 1.82
C ARG A 26 -13.89 7.01 1.09
N ALA A 27 -14.90 7.88 1.10
CA ALA A 27 -14.77 9.25 0.54
C ALA A 27 -14.30 10.22 1.62
N THR A 28 -13.68 11.33 1.21
CA THR A 28 -13.21 12.38 2.13
C THR A 28 -14.36 13.04 2.91
N PHE A 29 -15.55 13.04 2.35
CA PHE A 29 -16.77 13.48 3.03
C PHE A 29 -17.99 12.78 2.43
N SER A 30 -19.03 12.59 3.23
CA SER A 30 -20.26 11.88 2.80
C SER A 30 -21.33 12.83 2.26
N ARG A 31 -21.13 14.16 2.41
CA ARG A 31 -21.99 15.21 1.84
C ARG A 31 -21.17 15.99 0.80
N PHE A 32 -21.46 15.77 -0.47
CA PHE A 32 -20.66 16.34 -1.56
C PHE A 32 -20.99 17.83 -1.76
N PRO A 33 -19.99 18.68 -2.06
CA PRO A 33 -20.25 20.08 -2.39
C PRO A 33 -21.15 20.18 -3.62
N VAL A 34 -22.04 21.16 -3.66
CA VAL A 34 -23.03 21.29 -4.74
C VAL A 34 -22.39 21.83 -6.03
N THR A 35 -21.44 22.77 -5.89
CA THR A 35 -20.80 23.46 -7.03
C THR A 35 -19.28 23.50 -6.84
N ALA A 36 -18.57 23.85 -7.91
CA ALA A 36 -17.14 24.10 -7.86
C ALA A 36 -16.80 25.23 -6.87
N GLU A 37 -17.63 26.28 -6.83
CA GLU A 37 -17.49 27.39 -5.88
C GLU A 37 -17.62 26.90 -4.42
N ALA A 38 -18.58 26.01 -4.14
CA ALA A 38 -18.76 25.42 -2.79
C ALA A 38 -17.56 24.56 -2.39
N LEU A 39 -16.98 23.83 -3.32
CA LEU A 39 -15.77 23.02 -3.09
C LEU A 39 -14.57 23.94 -2.77
N GLU A 40 -14.38 24.98 -3.55
CA GLU A 40 -13.32 25.98 -3.32
C GLU A 40 -13.51 26.69 -1.98
N ALA A 41 -14.76 27.08 -1.67
CA ALA A 41 -15.10 27.77 -0.43
C ALA A 41 -14.87 26.92 0.82
N CYS A 42 -15.05 25.59 0.75
CA CYS A 42 -14.81 24.73 1.91
C CYS A 42 -13.33 24.35 2.07
N ALA A 43 -12.51 24.48 1.05
CA ALA A 43 -11.07 24.15 1.04
C ALA A 43 -10.75 22.69 1.42
N VAL A 44 -11.72 21.79 1.42
CA VAL A 44 -11.51 20.36 1.71
C VAL A 44 -11.16 19.63 0.43
N GLN A 45 -10.13 18.77 0.48
CA GLN A 45 -9.75 17.95 -0.67
C GLN A 45 -10.82 16.90 -0.95
N TRP A 46 -11.28 16.80 -2.20
CA TRP A 46 -12.36 15.90 -2.62
C TRP A 46 -11.76 14.65 -3.27
N GLY A 47 -12.10 13.49 -2.73
CA GLY A 47 -11.58 12.23 -3.27
C GLY A 47 -12.15 11.00 -2.57
N ILE A 48 -11.67 9.85 -3.01
CA ILE A 48 -12.10 8.55 -2.49
C ILE A 48 -10.90 7.59 -2.42
N ALA A 49 -10.82 6.83 -1.34
CA ALA A 49 -9.90 5.70 -1.19
C ALA A 49 -10.68 4.42 -1.46
N VAL A 50 -10.12 3.51 -2.27
CA VAL A 50 -10.75 2.27 -2.72
C VAL A 50 -9.84 1.10 -2.41
N THR A 51 -10.34 0.11 -1.66
CA THR A 51 -9.65 -1.16 -1.40
C THR A 51 -10.47 -2.26 -2.11
N PRO A 52 -10.21 -2.51 -3.39
CA PRO A 52 -11.14 -3.29 -4.22
C PRO A 52 -11.29 -4.75 -3.80
N PHE A 53 -10.27 -5.33 -3.15
CA PHE A 53 -10.31 -6.73 -2.70
C PHE A 53 -10.60 -6.83 -1.20
N ALA A 54 -11.10 -5.75 -0.56
CA ALA A 54 -11.51 -5.77 0.84
C ALA A 54 -12.61 -6.81 1.10
N ALA A 55 -12.60 -7.39 2.30
CA ALA A 55 -13.58 -8.43 2.69
C ALA A 55 -14.97 -7.87 2.94
N ALA A 56 -15.09 -6.57 3.25
CA ALA A 56 -16.35 -5.95 3.66
C ALA A 56 -16.46 -4.49 3.19
N ASP A 57 -17.69 -4.00 3.16
CA ASP A 57 -17.99 -2.59 2.86
C ASP A 57 -17.88 -1.72 4.16
N GLU A 58 -18.29 -0.45 4.06
CA GLU A 58 -18.26 0.53 5.16
C GLU A 58 -19.18 0.16 6.33
N ARG A 59 -20.07 -0.79 6.12
CA ARG A 59 -21.02 -1.29 7.13
C ARG A 59 -20.59 -2.65 7.69
N GLY A 60 -19.44 -3.15 7.27
CA GLY A 60 -18.96 -4.47 7.67
C GLY A 60 -19.66 -5.63 6.95
N GLN A 61 -20.34 -5.36 5.82
CA GLN A 61 -21.05 -6.39 5.06
C GLN A 61 -20.19 -6.92 3.92
N ALA A 62 -20.12 -8.24 3.81
CA ALA A 62 -19.45 -8.92 2.70
C ALA A 62 -20.23 -8.68 1.38
N PRO A 63 -19.55 -8.73 0.23
CA PRO A 63 -20.26 -8.58 -1.05
C PRO A 63 -21.24 -9.73 -1.28
N ALA A 64 -22.40 -9.42 -1.85
CA ALA A 64 -23.39 -10.44 -2.22
C ALA A 64 -22.82 -11.29 -3.35
N ALA A 65 -22.66 -12.58 -3.10
CA ALA A 65 -22.10 -13.52 -4.09
C ALA A 65 -23.15 -13.97 -5.11
N GLY A 66 -22.70 -14.17 -6.36
CA GLY A 66 -23.58 -14.65 -7.40
C GLY A 66 -22.80 -15.18 -8.60
N ALA A 67 -23.52 -15.57 -9.63
CA ALA A 67 -22.98 -16.01 -10.92
C ALA A 67 -23.44 -15.07 -12.03
N GLY A 68 -22.89 -15.22 -13.23
CA GLY A 68 -23.31 -14.46 -14.41
C GLY A 68 -22.72 -13.05 -14.47
N GLY A 69 -21.50 -12.87 -13.95
CA GLY A 69 -20.80 -11.59 -14.03
C GLY A 69 -20.52 -11.13 -15.46
N ASP A 70 -20.47 -12.06 -16.40
CA ASP A 70 -20.35 -11.80 -17.85
C ASP A 70 -21.63 -11.20 -18.46
N ARG A 71 -22.78 -11.43 -17.82
CA ARG A 71 -24.11 -11.07 -18.33
C ARG A 71 -24.74 -9.87 -17.62
N VAL A 72 -23.99 -9.18 -16.73
CA VAL A 72 -24.49 -7.96 -16.08
C VAL A 72 -24.67 -6.88 -17.15
N PRO A 73 -25.86 -6.33 -17.35
CA PRO A 73 -26.07 -5.29 -18.36
C PRO A 73 -25.21 -4.06 -18.10
N ARG A 74 -24.75 -3.44 -19.19
CA ARG A 74 -23.95 -2.21 -19.14
C ARG A 74 -24.70 -1.10 -19.85
N CYS A 75 -24.58 0.10 -19.34
CA CYS A 75 -25.14 1.29 -19.96
C CYS A 75 -24.46 1.54 -21.33
N GLU A 76 -25.26 1.77 -22.36
CA GLU A 76 -24.77 2.00 -23.72
C GLU A 76 -23.98 3.33 -23.84
N HIS A 77 -24.21 4.27 -22.94
CA HIS A 77 -23.57 5.57 -22.96
C HIS A 77 -22.30 5.62 -22.10
N CYS A 78 -22.39 5.30 -20.78
CA CYS A 78 -21.26 5.48 -19.85
C CYS A 78 -20.57 4.14 -19.46
N TRP A 79 -21.08 3.00 -19.97
CA TRP A 79 -20.54 1.66 -19.72
C TRP A 79 -20.58 1.23 -18.24
N ALA A 80 -21.32 1.95 -17.39
CA ALA A 80 -21.54 1.54 -16.01
C ALA A 80 -22.42 0.27 -15.98
N TYR A 81 -22.14 -0.57 -14.99
CA TYR A 81 -22.92 -1.79 -14.79
C TYR A 81 -24.27 -1.46 -14.15
N LEU A 82 -25.28 -2.20 -14.53
CA LEU A 82 -26.58 -2.21 -13.84
C LEU A 82 -26.36 -2.44 -12.34
N ASN A 83 -27.10 -1.72 -11.50
CA ASN A 83 -26.89 -1.74 -10.05
C ASN A 83 -28.20 -1.40 -9.31
N SER A 84 -28.20 -1.57 -8.00
CA SER A 84 -29.38 -1.41 -7.14
C SER A 84 -29.93 0.03 -7.07
N HIS A 85 -29.22 1.01 -7.65
CA HIS A 85 -29.67 2.41 -7.68
C HIS A 85 -30.25 2.82 -9.04
N CYS A 86 -30.27 1.90 -10.01
CA CYS A 86 -30.89 2.14 -11.32
C CYS A 86 -32.41 2.07 -11.22
N ASP A 87 -33.11 2.94 -11.93
CA ASP A 87 -34.57 2.91 -12.00
C ASP A 87 -34.99 1.86 -13.03
N MET A 88 -35.75 0.87 -12.55
CA MET A 88 -36.19 -0.25 -13.37
C MET A 88 -37.54 0.05 -14.04
N GLU A 89 -37.61 -0.16 -15.34
CA GLU A 89 -38.81 -0.02 -16.14
C GLU A 89 -39.22 -1.40 -16.71
N ARG A 90 -40.40 -1.48 -17.31
CA ARG A 90 -40.91 -2.75 -17.82
C ARG A 90 -40.01 -3.38 -18.89
N TRP A 91 -39.43 -2.57 -19.76
CA TRP A 91 -38.64 -3.04 -20.90
C TRP A 91 -37.18 -2.53 -20.86
N GLY A 92 -36.77 -1.91 -19.77
CA GLY A 92 -35.46 -1.35 -19.70
C GLY A 92 -35.11 -0.79 -18.30
N TRP A 93 -34.06 -0.01 -18.25
CA TRP A 93 -33.57 0.59 -16.99
C TRP A 93 -32.88 1.92 -17.26
N SER A 94 -33.07 2.85 -16.37
CA SER A 94 -32.37 4.14 -16.43
C SER A 94 -31.08 4.05 -15.60
N CYS A 95 -29.97 4.41 -16.23
CA CYS A 95 -28.65 4.34 -15.61
C CYS A 95 -28.52 5.33 -14.44
N ALA A 96 -28.14 4.85 -13.27
CA ALA A 96 -27.97 5.68 -12.07
C ALA A 96 -26.86 6.74 -12.21
N LEU A 97 -25.90 6.56 -13.16
CA LEU A 97 -24.78 7.47 -13.34
C LEU A 97 -25.07 8.59 -14.36
N CYS A 98 -25.70 8.27 -15.49
CA CYS A 98 -25.87 9.22 -16.58
C CYS A 98 -27.33 9.44 -17.03
N GLY A 99 -28.29 8.74 -16.40
CA GLY A 99 -29.70 8.88 -16.71
C GLY A 99 -30.15 8.25 -18.04
N THR A 100 -29.23 7.63 -18.81
CA THR A 100 -29.58 7.04 -20.11
C THR A 100 -30.51 5.85 -19.91
N LEU A 101 -31.57 5.79 -20.70
CA LEU A 101 -32.50 4.66 -20.74
C LEU A 101 -31.91 3.57 -21.61
N ASN A 102 -31.76 2.38 -21.05
CA ASN A 102 -31.18 1.19 -21.70
C ASN A 102 -32.25 0.11 -21.82
N GLY A 103 -32.31 -0.56 -22.95
CA GLY A 103 -33.22 -1.71 -23.15
C GLY A 103 -32.66 -2.98 -22.51
N PHE A 104 -33.56 -3.96 -22.26
CA PHE A 104 -33.17 -5.31 -21.89
C PHE A 104 -33.16 -6.21 -23.10
N ASP A 105 -32.14 -7.02 -23.22
CA ASP A 105 -32.14 -8.11 -24.21
C ASP A 105 -33.01 -9.30 -23.72
N ASP A 106 -33.20 -10.30 -24.58
CA ASP A 106 -34.06 -11.47 -24.28
C ASP A 106 -33.55 -12.27 -23.07
N ASP A 107 -32.22 -12.28 -22.82
CA ASP A 107 -31.64 -12.99 -21.70
C ASP A 107 -31.93 -12.26 -20.39
N ALA A 108 -31.73 -10.95 -20.36
CA ALA A 108 -32.04 -10.10 -19.21
C ALA A 108 -33.55 -10.19 -18.88
N LEU A 109 -34.43 -10.15 -19.90
CA LEU A 109 -35.89 -10.28 -19.69
C LEU A 109 -36.25 -11.63 -19.07
N ARG A 110 -35.56 -12.71 -19.45
CA ARG A 110 -35.75 -14.03 -18.83
C ARG A 110 -35.29 -14.06 -17.39
N ARG A 111 -34.13 -13.45 -17.10
CA ARG A 111 -33.58 -13.36 -15.74
C ARG A 111 -34.48 -12.53 -14.82
N LEU A 112 -35.15 -11.48 -15.34
CA LEU A 112 -36.07 -10.64 -14.56
C LEU A 112 -37.28 -11.39 -14.01
N GLN A 113 -37.61 -12.55 -14.57
CA GLN A 113 -38.67 -13.41 -14.02
C GLN A 113 -38.29 -14.02 -12.66
N HIS A 114 -36.98 -14.03 -12.35
CA HIS A 114 -36.44 -14.55 -11.08
C HIS A 114 -35.49 -13.53 -10.46
N PRO A 115 -36.01 -12.40 -9.90
CA PRO A 115 -35.18 -11.31 -9.40
C PRO A 115 -34.27 -11.69 -8.24
N GLU A 116 -34.59 -12.77 -7.52
CA GLU A 116 -33.72 -13.30 -6.45
C GLU A 116 -32.38 -13.83 -7.01
N GLY A 117 -32.28 -14.07 -8.30
CA GLY A 117 -31.06 -14.47 -8.97
C GLY A 117 -30.17 -13.28 -9.44
N TRP A 118 -30.57 -12.05 -9.10
CA TRP A 118 -29.86 -10.84 -9.53
C TRP A 118 -29.35 -10.06 -8.30
N PRO A 119 -28.24 -10.47 -7.68
CA PRO A 119 -27.74 -9.76 -6.51
C PRO A 119 -27.41 -8.29 -6.80
N GLU A 120 -27.02 -7.94 -8.04
CA GLU A 120 -26.74 -6.56 -8.47
C GLU A 120 -27.95 -5.62 -8.39
N LEU A 121 -29.18 -6.15 -8.35
CA LEU A 121 -30.39 -5.33 -8.16
C LEU A 121 -30.74 -5.13 -6.68
N THR A 122 -30.25 -6.00 -5.81
CA THR A 122 -30.62 -6.01 -4.39
C THR A 122 -29.51 -5.50 -3.48
N SER A 123 -28.26 -5.51 -3.96
CA SER A 123 -27.10 -5.08 -3.21
C SER A 123 -26.24 -4.09 -3.99
N SER A 124 -25.75 -3.09 -3.30
CA SER A 124 -24.78 -2.12 -3.87
C SER A 124 -23.35 -2.63 -3.84
N PHE A 125 -23.12 -3.84 -3.27
CA PHE A 125 -21.81 -4.47 -3.19
C PHE A 125 -21.97 -5.94 -3.56
N VAL A 126 -21.49 -6.32 -4.75
CA VAL A 126 -21.66 -7.68 -5.31
C VAL A 126 -20.33 -8.24 -5.80
N ASP A 127 -20.24 -9.58 -5.83
CA ASP A 127 -19.06 -10.30 -6.32
C ASP A 127 -19.55 -11.51 -7.14
N LEU A 128 -19.50 -11.38 -8.46
CA LEU A 128 -20.15 -12.30 -9.40
C LEU A 128 -19.11 -13.14 -10.13
N GLU A 129 -19.34 -14.44 -10.18
CA GLU A 129 -18.48 -15.36 -10.92
C GLU A 129 -18.73 -15.22 -12.43
N ILE A 130 -17.66 -15.11 -13.21
CA ILE A 130 -17.68 -15.06 -14.68
C ILE A 130 -17.33 -16.46 -15.17
N PRO A 131 -18.16 -17.08 -16.04
CA PRO A 131 -17.78 -18.37 -16.64
C PRO A 131 -16.47 -18.22 -17.43
N VAL A 132 -15.57 -19.17 -17.26
CA VAL A 132 -14.35 -19.24 -18.07
C VAL A 132 -14.63 -20.15 -19.27
N ASP A 133 -14.50 -19.63 -20.48
CA ASP A 133 -14.72 -20.40 -21.72
C ASP A 133 -13.80 -21.62 -21.73
N GLY A 134 -14.39 -22.80 -21.96
CA GLY A 134 -13.67 -24.06 -21.98
C GLY A 134 -14.07 -25.05 -20.88
N SER A 135 -14.97 -24.68 -19.97
CA SER A 135 -15.43 -25.59 -18.91
C SER A 135 -16.53 -26.57 -19.34
N GLU A 136 -17.11 -26.40 -20.54
CA GLU A 136 -18.13 -27.31 -21.06
C GLU A 136 -17.49 -28.42 -21.92
N GLY A 137 -16.96 -29.44 -21.29
CA GLY A 137 -16.74 -30.72 -21.92
C GLY A 137 -15.33 -31.14 -22.32
N ALA A 138 -14.31 -30.68 -21.66
CA ALA A 138 -12.97 -31.23 -21.93
C ALA A 138 -12.21 -31.49 -20.63
N GLY A 139 -11.76 -32.70 -20.48
CA GLY A 139 -10.95 -33.13 -19.34
C GLY A 139 -9.53 -32.56 -19.27
N ASP A 140 -9.27 -31.47 -19.94
CA ASP A 140 -7.98 -30.75 -19.87
C ASP A 140 -8.23 -29.26 -19.58
N GLY A 141 -8.83 -28.97 -18.43
CA GLY A 141 -8.84 -27.62 -17.92
C GLY A 141 -7.40 -27.14 -17.75
N VAL A 142 -7.08 -25.96 -18.27
CA VAL A 142 -5.80 -25.30 -18.07
C VAL A 142 -5.43 -25.40 -16.60
N GLN A 143 -4.35 -26.12 -16.28
CA GLN A 143 -3.89 -26.27 -14.90
C GLN A 143 -3.37 -24.92 -14.42
N ALA A 144 -4.25 -24.14 -13.81
CA ALA A 144 -3.86 -22.88 -13.18
C ALA A 144 -3.02 -23.21 -11.94
N ARG A 145 -1.70 -23.08 -12.07
CA ARG A 145 -0.78 -23.29 -10.95
C ARG A 145 -0.09 -21.97 -10.64
N PRO A 146 -0.08 -21.53 -9.38
CA PRO A 146 0.69 -20.33 -9.03
C PRO A 146 2.18 -20.62 -9.17
N VAL A 147 2.90 -19.66 -9.75
CA VAL A 147 4.34 -19.72 -9.99
C VAL A 147 5.01 -18.69 -9.09
N TYR A 148 6.00 -19.12 -8.31
CA TYR A 148 6.80 -18.26 -7.45
C TYR A 148 8.28 -18.45 -7.80
N VAL A 149 9.00 -17.34 -7.99
CA VAL A 149 10.42 -17.37 -8.29
C VAL A 149 11.18 -16.54 -7.25
N ALA A 150 12.19 -17.12 -6.62
CA ALA A 150 13.12 -16.37 -5.77
C ALA A 150 14.34 -16.01 -6.60
N ALA A 151 14.63 -14.70 -6.73
CA ALA A 151 15.82 -14.16 -7.38
C ALA A 151 16.76 -13.61 -6.31
N VAL A 152 17.88 -14.28 -6.07
CA VAL A 152 18.76 -14.03 -4.92
C VAL A 152 20.07 -13.41 -5.38
N ASP A 153 20.43 -12.26 -4.83
CA ASP A 153 21.70 -11.57 -5.01
C ASP A 153 22.84 -12.37 -4.36
N LEU A 154 23.86 -12.75 -5.15
CA LEU A 154 25.06 -13.39 -4.62
C LEU A 154 26.25 -12.43 -4.48
N ALA A 155 26.14 -11.17 -4.93
CA ALA A 155 27.14 -10.14 -4.66
C ALA A 155 26.93 -9.55 -3.26
N CYS A 156 27.00 -10.39 -2.24
CA CYS A 156 26.47 -10.12 -0.88
C CYS A 156 27.35 -10.71 0.21
N SER A 157 26.98 -10.48 1.47
CA SER A 157 27.64 -11.08 2.65
C SER A 157 27.04 -12.45 3.00
N GLU A 158 27.73 -13.20 3.84
CA GLU A 158 27.23 -14.48 4.39
C GLU A 158 25.97 -14.26 5.24
N GLU A 159 25.95 -13.18 6.04
CA GLU A 159 24.82 -12.83 6.92
C GLU A 159 23.55 -12.61 6.11
N PHE A 160 23.68 -11.89 4.97
CA PHE A 160 22.58 -11.68 4.02
C PHE A 160 22.03 -13.05 3.54
N LEU A 161 22.91 -13.94 3.08
CA LEU A 161 22.47 -15.24 2.57
C LEU A 161 21.79 -16.09 3.65
N GLU A 162 22.29 -16.08 4.88
CA GLU A 162 21.65 -16.80 5.98
C GLU A 162 20.25 -16.29 6.28
N LEU A 163 20.06 -14.97 6.24
CA LEU A 163 18.72 -14.36 6.39
C LEU A 163 17.79 -14.79 5.24
N ILE A 164 18.29 -14.76 3.99
CA ILE A 164 17.48 -15.13 2.81
C ILE A 164 17.12 -16.63 2.87
N LYS A 165 18.04 -17.49 3.25
CA LYS A 165 17.76 -18.93 3.43
C LYS A 165 16.65 -19.14 4.45
N SER A 166 16.74 -18.46 5.59
CA SER A 166 15.70 -18.52 6.63
C SER A 166 14.35 -18.03 6.11
N ALA A 167 14.35 -16.91 5.38
CA ALA A 167 13.13 -16.35 4.80
C ALA A 167 12.51 -17.28 3.75
N LEU A 168 13.32 -17.87 2.87
CA LEU A 168 12.83 -18.78 1.83
C LEU A 168 12.35 -20.11 2.42
N LEU A 169 12.98 -20.61 3.48
CA LEU A 169 12.46 -21.79 4.19
C LEU A 169 11.08 -21.50 4.80
N ALA A 170 10.88 -20.31 5.38
CA ALA A 170 9.57 -19.88 5.86
C ALA A 170 8.56 -19.76 4.70
N ALA A 171 9.00 -19.23 3.55
CA ALA A 171 8.20 -19.14 2.35
C ALA A 171 7.68 -20.50 1.87
N LEU A 172 8.56 -21.51 1.85
CA LEU A 172 8.20 -22.88 1.42
C LEU A 172 7.11 -23.48 2.32
N GLU A 173 7.06 -23.11 3.59
CA GLU A 173 6.01 -23.56 4.51
C GLU A 173 4.65 -22.88 4.24
N ALA A 174 4.68 -21.65 3.73
CA ALA A 174 3.47 -20.86 3.46
C ALA A 174 2.83 -21.21 2.11
N LEU A 175 3.60 -21.73 1.15
CA LEU A 175 3.12 -21.99 -0.21
C LEU A 175 2.12 -23.14 -0.24
N ILE A 176 1.05 -22.95 -1.02
CA ILE A 176 0.01 -23.97 -1.19
C ILE A 176 0.62 -25.18 -1.93
N PRO A 177 0.41 -26.42 -1.43
CA PRO A 177 0.92 -27.61 -2.13
C PRO A 177 0.47 -27.65 -3.59
N GLY A 178 1.39 -27.96 -4.49
CA GLY A 178 1.13 -27.98 -5.93
C GLY A 178 1.54 -26.68 -6.64
N SER A 179 1.87 -25.62 -5.90
CA SER A 179 2.50 -24.42 -6.48
C SER A 179 3.85 -24.78 -7.11
N LEU A 180 4.25 -24.01 -8.11
CA LEU A 180 5.55 -24.14 -8.77
C LEU A 180 6.53 -23.11 -8.19
N PHE A 181 7.78 -23.57 -7.96
CA PHE A 181 8.82 -22.72 -7.40
C PHE A 181 10.08 -22.80 -8.24
N GLY A 182 10.64 -21.63 -8.59
CA GLY A 182 11.92 -21.49 -9.27
C GLY A 182 12.93 -20.79 -8.37
N LEU A 183 14.16 -21.27 -8.36
CA LEU A 183 15.28 -20.61 -7.67
C LEU A 183 16.25 -20.08 -8.71
N MET A 184 16.43 -18.76 -8.73
CA MET A 184 17.40 -18.07 -9.58
C MET A 184 18.35 -17.27 -8.69
N THR A 185 19.61 -17.21 -9.07
CA THR A 185 20.59 -16.34 -8.43
C THR A 185 21.19 -15.39 -9.47
N PHE A 186 21.68 -14.25 -9.02
CA PHE A 186 22.30 -13.27 -9.91
C PHE A 186 23.51 -12.61 -9.25
N SER A 187 24.48 -12.30 -10.09
CA SER A 187 25.70 -11.51 -9.81
C SER A 187 26.21 -11.01 -11.16
N HIS A 188 27.45 -11.27 -11.54
CA HIS A 188 27.96 -11.12 -12.92
C HIS A 188 27.47 -12.28 -13.81
N LYS A 189 26.74 -13.21 -13.26
CA LYS A 189 26.12 -14.35 -13.94
C LYS A 189 24.75 -14.64 -13.34
N ILE A 190 23.89 -15.25 -14.15
CA ILE A 190 22.56 -15.73 -13.71
C ILE A 190 22.66 -17.24 -13.50
N GLY A 191 22.29 -17.72 -12.33
CA GLY A 191 22.24 -19.13 -12.02
C GLY A 191 20.80 -19.64 -11.97
N LEU A 192 20.46 -20.65 -12.77
CA LEU A 192 19.14 -21.31 -12.75
C LEU A 192 19.29 -22.67 -12.11
N TYR A 193 18.41 -23.00 -11.15
CA TYR A 193 18.47 -24.23 -10.38
C TYR A 193 17.41 -25.21 -10.84
N ASP A 194 17.86 -26.43 -11.26
CA ASP A 194 16.99 -27.59 -11.46
C ASP A 194 17.07 -28.45 -10.20
N VAL A 195 15.96 -28.52 -9.48
CA VAL A 195 15.84 -29.31 -8.24
C VAL A 195 14.92 -30.52 -8.39
N GLN A 196 14.54 -30.86 -9.62
CA GLN A 196 13.63 -31.99 -9.88
C GLN A 196 14.38 -33.32 -9.90
N GLY A 197 15.68 -33.29 -10.20
CA GLY A 197 16.55 -34.47 -10.11
C GLY A 197 16.93 -34.84 -8.67
N PRO A 198 17.66 -35.93 -8.50
CA PRO A 198 18.07 -36.38 -7.15
C PRO A 198 19.08 -35.45 -6.48
N ILE A 199 19.82 -34.68 -7.25
CA ILE A 199 20.80 -33.69 -6.78
C ILE A 199 20.50 -32.36 -7.49
N PRO A 200 20.45 -31.23 -6.77
CA PRO A 200 20.27 -29.93 -7.39
C PRO A 200 21.39 -29.62 -8.39
N VAL A 201 21.03 -29.10 -9.56
CA VAL A 201 21.96 -28.73 -10.61
C VAL A 201 21.77 -27.23 -10.92
N VAL A 202 22.86 -26.49 -11.00
CA VAL A 202 22.82 -25.06 -11.40
C VAL A 202 23.41 -24.89 -12.81
N LYS A 203 22.70 -24.14 -13.63
CA LYS A 203 23.16 -23.68 -14.95
C LYS A 203 23.45 -22.20 -14.88
N ASN A 204 24.65 -21.79 -15.28
CA ASN A 204 25.06 -20.40 -15.22
C ASN A 204 25.11 -19.78 -16.62
N VAL A 205 24.50 -18.59 -16.78
CA VAL A 205 24.59 -17.76 -17.97
C VAL A 205 25.31 -16.48 -17.57
N PHE A 206 26.45 -16.19 -18.24
CA PHE A 206 27.27 -15.02 -17.92
C PHE A 206 26.69 -13.76 -18.53
N ILE A 207 26.64 -12.67 -17.76
CA ILE A 207 26.21 -11.36 -18.23
C ILE A 207 27.40 -10.66 -18.87
N PRO A 208 27.29 -10.14 -20.11
CA PRO A 208 28.40 -9.40 -20.74
C PRO A 208 28.73 -8.14 -19.93
N PRO A 209 30.02 -7.80 -19.79
CA PRO A 209 30.43 -6.58 -19.07
C PRO A 209 30.13 -5.28 -19.85
N ASP A 210 30.00 -5.35 -21.15
CA ASP A 210 29.76 -4.19 -22.01
C ASP A 210 28.34 -4.20 -22.57
N THR A 211 27.71 -3.06 -22.52
CA THR A 211 26.32 -2.84 -22.94
C THR A 211 26.15 -2.53 -24.44
N GLU A 212 27.24 -2.66 -25.27
CA GLU A 212 27.17 -2.40 -26.71
C GLU A 212 26.37 -3.49 -27.48
N GLU A 213 26.23 -4.68 -26.88
CA GLU A 213 25.34 -5.73 -27.39
C GLU A 213 24.21 -5.96 -26.37
N ASP A 214 23.02 -5.54 -26.75
CA ASP A 214 21.84 -5.67 -25.87
C ASP A 214 21.55 -7.15 -25.58
N GLY A 215 21.42 -7.46 -24.30
CA GLY A 215 20.90 -8.74 -23.83
C GLY A 215 21.94 -9.81 -23.54
N LEU A 216 21.45 -11.00 -23.21
CA LEU A 216 22.28 -12.16 -22.86
C LEU A 216 22.78 -12.88 -24.12
N PRO A 217 24.00 -13.47 -24.08
CA PRO A 217 24.51 -14.27 -25.21
C PRO A 217 23.73 -15.57 -25.45
N VAL A 218 23.01 -16.05 -24.44
CA VAL A 218 22.19 -17.26 -24.49
C VAL A 218 20.88 -16.98 -23.76
N ALA A 219 19.76 -17.26 -24.41
CA ALA A 219 18.44 -17.14 -23.75
C ALA A 219 18.33 -18.14 -22.58
N LEU A 220 17.63 -17.78 -21.52
CA LEU A 220 17.48 -18.65 -20.34
C LEU A 220 16.80 -19.98 -20.72
N GLU A 221 15.85 -19.97 -21.65
CA GLU A 221 15.17 -21.18 -22.14
C GLU A 221 16.14 -22.17 -22.80
N ASP A 222 17.15 -21.65 -23.53
CA ASP A 222 18.18 -22.50 -24.16
C ASP A 222 19.13 -23.11 -23.11
N ALA A 223 19.38 -22.37 -22.03
CA ALA A 223 20.22 -22.86 -20.92
C ALA A 223 19.47 -23.91 -20.10
N MET A 224 18.20 -23.68 -19.79
CA MET A 224 17.38 -24.58 -18.99
C MET A 224 15.90 -24.44 -19.39
N PRO A 225 15.24 -25.51 -19.87
CA PRO A 225 13.79 -25.42 -20.15
C PRO A 225 13.00 -25.01 -18.92
N LEU A 226 11.99 -24.18 -19.12
CA LEU A 226 11.18 -23.62 -18.03
C LEU A 226 10.57 -24.69 -17.13
N LEU A 227 10.15 -25.84 -17.70
CA LEU A 227 9.59 -26.96 -16.94
C LEU A 227 10.61 -27.64 -16.04
N SER A 228 11.91 -27.54 -16.33
CA SER A 228 12.97 -28.04 -15.45
C SER A 228 13.26 -27.06 -14.31
N PHE A 229 13.16 -25.78 -14.61
CA PHE A 229 13.38 -24.68 -13.64
C PHE A 229 12.27 -24.60 -12.59
N LEU A 230 11.00 -24.76 -13.02
CA LEU A 230 9.83 -24.62 -12.13
C LEU A 230 9.49 -25.98 -11.49
N ALA A 231 9.84 -26.14 -10.22
CA ALA A 231 9.68 -27.39 -9.48
C ALA A 231 8.38 -27.38 -8.65
N PRO A 232 7.60 -28.49 -8.68
CA PRO A 232 6.43 -28.62 -7.81
C PRO A 232 6.82 -28.69 -6.33
N ILE A 233 6.25 -27.80 -5.51
CA ILE A 233 6.57 -27.69 -4.08
C ILE A 233 6.31 -29.00 -3.34
N ASN A 234 5.19 -29.66 -3.64
CA ASN A 234 4.76 -30.87 -2.92
C ASN A 234 5.75 -32.06 -3.05
N THR A 235 6.55 -32.07 -4.12
CA THR A 235 7.50 -33.16 -4.36
C THR A 235 8.96 -32.75 -4.24
N CYS A 236 9.25 -31.44 -4.29
CA CYS A 236 10.64 -30.96 -4.39
C CYS A 236 11.10 -30.11 -3.20
N LYS A 237 10.26 -29.94 -2.16
CA LYS A 237 10.53 -29.05 -1.04
C LYS A 237 11.90 -29.28 -0.40
N ASP A 238 12.21 -30.55 -0.06
CA ASP A 238 13.50 -30.88 0.58
C ASP A 238 14.68 -30.61 -0.35
N ARG A 239 14.50 -30.79 -1.65
CA ARG A 239 15.55 -30.53 -2.65
C ARG A 239 15.75 -29.04 -2.89
N ILE A 240 14.68 -28.25 -2.79
CA ILE A 240 14.79 -26.78 -2.81
C ILE A 240 15.58 -26.33 -1.57
N ALA A 241 15.25 -26.86 -0.39
CA ALA A 241 16.00 -26.57 0.85
C ALA A 241 17.49 -26.94 0.70
N ALA A 242 17.77 -28.10 0.13
CA ALA A 242 19.14 -28.54 -0.14
C ALA A 242 19.85 -27.60 -1.14
N ALA A 243 19.14 -27.11 -2.17
CA ALA A 243 19.71 -26.14 -3.12
C ALA A 243 20.05 -24.81 -2.42
N LEU A 244 19.18 -24.34 -1.52
CA LEU A 244 19.43 -23.12 -0.72
C LEU A 244 20.71 -23.25 0.12
N ASP A 245 20.98 -24.43 0.68
CA ASP A 245 22.19 -24.69 1.45
C ASP A 245 23.47 -24.61 0.60
N THR A 246 23.37 -24.74 -0.72
CA THR A 246 24.54 -24.62 -1.62
C THR A 246 24.91 -23.18 -1.96
N LEU A 247 24.02 -22.21 -1.67
CA LEU A 247 24.28 -20.80 -2.02
C LEU A 247 25.49 -20.26 -1.26
N ARG A 248 26.35 -19.57 -1.99
CA ARG A 248 27.55 -18.91 -1.45
C ARG A 248 27.73 -17.54 -2.10
N PRO A 249 28.26 -16.54 -1.38
CA PRO A 249 28.58 -15.26 -1.98
C PRO A 249 29.56 -15.41 -3.15
N THR A 250 29.38 -14.60 -4.18
CA THR A 250 30.31 -14.56 -5.31
C THR A 250 31.66 -13.99 -4.84
N SER A 251 32.73 -14.69 -5.12
CA SER A 251 34.06 -14.25 -4.71
C SER A 251 34.52 -13.00 -5.48
N SER A 252 35.35 -12.19 -4.85
CA SER A 252 35.94 -11.01 -5.48
C SER A 252 36.79 -11.37 -6.70
N TRP A 253 37.44 -12.53 -6.65
CA TRP A 253 38.20 -13.05 -7.77
C TRP A 253 37.30 -13.36 -8.98
N GLU A 254 36.16 -14.00 -8.77
CA GLU A 254 35.21 -14.29 -9.85
C GLU A 254 34.67 -13.01 -10.48
N ARG A 255 34.39 -11.99 -9.68
CA ARG A 255 33.94 -10.69 -10.17
C ARG A 255 34.98 -9.99 -11.00
N GLY A 256 36.24 -10.00 -10.52
CA GLY A 256 37.35 -9.41 -11.27
C GLY A 256 37.61 -10.11 -12.62
N ALA A 257 37.56 -11.45 -12.62
CA ALA A 257 37.75 -12.24 -13.84
C ALA A 257 36.66 -11.98 -14.89
N ALA A 258 35.41 -11.80 -14.44
CA ALA A 258 34.29 -11.56 -15.35
C ALA A 258 34.34 -10.18 -16.02
N SER A 259 34.78 -9.15 -15.27
CA SER A 259 34.82 -7.78 -15.77
C SER A 259 36.02 -7.49 -16.72
N GLY A 260 36.99 -8.40 -16.77
CA GLY A 260 38.20 -8.22 -17.59
C GLY A 260 39.14 -7.10 -17.11
N GLN A 261 38.91 -6.57 -15.91
CA GLN A 261 39.76 -5.50 -15.35
C GLN A 261 40.87 -6.09 -14.49
N GLU A 262 41.98 -5.36 -14.40
CA GLU A 262 43.14 -5.80 -13.61
C GLU A 262 42.78 -5.87 -12.10
N PRO A 263 43.42 -6.80 -11.36
CA PRO A 263 43.06 -7.09 -9.95
C PRO A 263 43.22 -5.91 -8.97
N ASP A 264 43.92 -4.87 -9.36
CA ASP A 264 44.19 -3.71 -8.49
C ASP A 264 43.09 -2.66 -8.50
N THR A 265 42.12 -2.74 -9.41
CA THR A 265 40.91 -1.92 -9.31
C THR A 265 39.91 -2.60 -8.39
N VAL A 266 39.57 -1.92 -7.32
CA VAL A 266 38.54 -2.41 -6.40
C VAL A 266 37.21 -2.44 -7.15
N LEU A 267 36.89 -3.59 -7.71
CA LEU A 267 35.60 -3.80 -8.34
C LEU A 267 34.57 -3.94 -7.22
N LEU A 268 33.87 -2.87 -7.04
CA LEU A 268 32.75 -2.83 -6.11
C LEU A 268 31.54 -3.35 -6.87
N GLY A 269 31.15 -4.58 -6.60
CA GLY A 269 29.91 -5.09 -7.13
C GLY A 269 30.07 -6.22 -8.15
N GLY A 270 29.24 -6.20 -9.17
CA GLY A 270 29.01 -7.31 -10.09
C GLY A 270 27.59 -7.81 -9.90
N ARG A 271 26.65 -6.88 -9.66
CA ARG A 271 25.23 -7.17 -9.37
C ARG A 271 24.41 -6.85 -10.62
N GLY A 272 24.25 -7.83 -11.49
CA GLY A 272 23.53 -7.72 -12.77
C GLY A 272 22.04 -7.88 -12.62
N PHE A 273 21.41 -7.12 -11.73
CA PHE A 273 20.00 -7.23 -11.40
C PHE A 273 19.09 -6.90 -12.58
N GLY A 274 19.35 -5.79 -13.29
CA GLY A 274 18.51 -5.36 -14.41
C GLY A 274 18.47 -6.41 -15.52
N THR A 275 19.64 -6.89 -15.96
CA THR A 275 19.75 -7.96 -16.97
C THR A 275 19.05 -9.23 -16.49
N ALA A 276 19.24 -9.61 -15.22
CA ALA A 276 18.63 -10.82 -14.65
C ALA A 276 17.12 -10.74 -14.65
N MET A 277 16.55 -9.58 -14.26
CA MET A 277 15.10 -9.40 -14.21
C MET A 277 14.48 -9.31 -15.60
N SER A 278 15.16 -8.65 -16.55
CA SER A 278 14.71 -8.60 -17.94
C SER A 278 14.66 -10.01 -18.54
N ALA A 279 15.73 -10.78 -18.39
CA ALA A 279 15.82 -12.16 -18.90
C ALA A 279 14.79 -13.08 -18.22
N LEU A 280 14.59 -12.92 -16.92
CA LEU A 280 13.58 -13.72 -16.18
C LEU A 280 12.16 -13.40 -16.66
N THR A 281 11.85 -12.14 -16.91
CA THR A 281 10.54 -11.72 -17.43
C THR A 281 10.29 -12.33 -18.81
N ASP A 282 11.26 -12.28 -19.71
CA ASP A 282 11.17 -12.90 -21.04
C ASP A 282 11.01 -14.42 -20.92
N TYR A 283 11.75 -15.06 -20.02
CA TYR A 283 11.70 -16.50 -19.77
C TYR A 283 10.32 -16.95 -19.28
N LEU A 284 9.71 -16.18 -18.36
CA LEU A 284 8.37 -16.47 -17.84
C LEU A 284 7.27 -16.12 -18.86
N SER A 285 7.51 -15.22 -19.80
CA SER A 285 6.54 -14.81 -20.83
C SER A 285 6.52 -15.69 -22.06
N SER A 286 7.47 -16.63 -22.19
CA SER A 286 7.59 -17.51 -23.35
C SER A 286 6.37 -18.43 -23.53
N GLU A 287 6.39 -19.38 -24.46
CA GLU A 287 5.25 -20.23 -24.85
C GLU A 287 4.39 -20.79 -23.73
N TYR A 288 4.93 -20.87 -22.52
CA TYR A 288 4.22 -21.39 -21.35
C TYR A 288 3.49 -20.30 -20.55
N GLY A 289 3.59 -19.04 -20.93
CA GLY A 289 2.89 -17.94 -20.24
C GLY A 289 1.39 -18.07 -20.19
N THR A 290 0.79 -18.75 -21.17
CA THR A 290 -0.65 -19.04 -21.19
C THR A 290 -1.07 -20.11 -20.18
N THR A 291 -0.11 -20.88 -19.64
CA THR A 291 -0.39 -21.93 -18.66
C THR A 291 -0.26 -21.47 -17.22
N PHE A 292 0.24 -20.24 -17.00
CA PHE A 292 0.40 -19.67 -15.66
C PHE A 292 -0.63 -18.58 -15.44
N ALA A 293 -1.43 -18.74 -14.42
CA ALA A 293 -2.40 -17.72 -14.06
C ALA A 293 -1.76 -16.55 -13.29
N LEU A 294 -0.65 -16.80 -12.59
CA LEU A 294 0.09 -15.81 -11.82
C LEU A 294 1.56 -16.23 -11.74
N ALA A 295 2.47 -15.33 -12.08
CA ALA A 295 3.90 -15.48 -11.80
C ALA A 295 4.32 -14.34 -10.86
N ARG A 296 4.90 -14.69 -9.72
CA ARG A 296 5.33 -13.74 -8.70
C ARG A 296 6.81 -13.95 -8.39
N VAL A 297 7.59 -12.88 -8.51
CA VAL A 297 9.05 -12.91 -8.32
C VAL A 297 9.39 -12.18 -7.03
N PHE A 298 10.18 -12.82 -6.17
CA PHE A 298 10.75 -12.24 -4.96
C PHE A 298 12.22 -11.95 -5.22
N ALA A 299 12.55 -10.69 -5.38
CA ALA A 299 13.91 -10.23 -5.69
C ALA A 299 14.58 -9.72 -4.41
N PHE A 300 15.68 -10.37 -4.00
CA PHE A 300 16.43 -10.04 -2.79
C PHE A 300 17.72 -9.35 -3.20
N LEU A 301 17.88 -8.08 -2.76
CA LEU A 301 18.98 -7.21 -3.11
C LEU A 301 19.81 -6.83 -1.87
N SER A 302 21.14 -6.94 -1.98
CA SER A 302 22.08 -6.53 -0.94
C SER A 302 22.73 -5.17 -1.23
N GLY A 303 22.33 -4.50 -2.31
CA GLY A 303 22.86 -3.20 -2.72
C GLY A 303 22.42 -2.82 -4.13
N ALA A 304 22.92 -1.71 -4.64
CA ALA A 304 22.53 -1.17 -5.95
C ALA A 304 23.02 -2.06 -7.10
N PRO A 305 22.20 -2.22 -8.16
CA PRO A 305 22.67 -2.83 -9.42
C PRO A 305 23.82 -2.03 -10.02
N ASP A 306 24.95 -2.67 -10.24
CA ASP A 306 26.18 -2.00 -10.72
C ASP A 306 26.84 -2.72 -11.90
N TYR A 307 26.10 -3.64 -12.55
CA TYR A 307 26.67 -4.48 -13.63
C TYR A 307 25.57 -4.83 -14.64
N GLY A 308 25.92 -4.81 -15.92
CA GLY A 308 24.98 -5.14 -17.00
C GLY A 308 23.94 -4.06 -17.26
N ASP A 309 22.85 -4.45 -17.91
CA ASP A 309 21.75 -3.53 -18.22
C ASP A 309 21.07 -3.04 -16.93
N GLY A 310 20.65 -1.78 -16.93
CA GLY A 310 19.99 -1.21 -15.77
C GLY A 310 20.93 -0.88 -14.60
N GLN A 311 22.25 -0.84 -14.84
CA GLN A 311 23.22 -0.46 -13.79
C GLN A 311 22.98 0.97 -13.34
N LEU A 312 23.17 1.22 -12.03
CA LEU A 312 22.93 2.51 -11.38
C LEU A 312 24.23 3.07 -10.82
N ASP A 313 24.45 4.36 -11.01
CA ASP A 313 25.66 5.02 -10.52
C ASP A 313 25.39 5.68 -9.17
N THR A 314 25.68 4.98 -8.10
CA THR A 314 25.50 5.47 -6.75
C THR A 314 26.54 6.52 -6.33
N ARG A 315 27.65 6.65 -7.08
CA ARG A 315 28.69 7.66 -6.81
C ARG A 315 28.21 9.07 -7.12
N ARG A 316 27.29 9.22 -8.07
CA ARG A 316 26.75 10.52 -8.49
C ARG A 316 25.59 11.01 -7.64
N TYR A 317 25.25 10.29 -6.61
CA TYR A 317 24.11 10.61 -5.76
C TYR A 317 24.18 12.06 -5.25
N GLY A 318 25.31 12.47 -4.66
CA GLY A 318 25.48 13.84 -4.19
C GLY A 318 25.58 14.89 -5.30
N GLU A 319 26.28 14.56 -6.41
CA GLU A 319 26.52 15.49 -7.53
C GLU A 319 25.22 15.80 -8.30
N GLN A 320 24.37 14.81 -8.47
CA GLN A 320 23.12 14.95 -9.22
C GLN A 320 22.19 15.98 -8.57
N TYR A 321 22.18 16.05 -7.25
CA TYR A 321 21.32 16.97 -6.50
C TYR A 321 21.97 18.31 -6.22
N ALA A 322 23.28 18.34 -6.00
CA ALA A 322 24.03 19.58 -5.85
C ALA A 322 23.89 20.48 -7.10
N SER A 323 23.81 19.89 -8.27
CA SER A 323 23.64 20.64 -9.53
C SER A 323 22.27 21.35 -9.63
N LYS A 324 21.28 20.88 -8.90
CA LYS A 324 19.94 21.49 -8.82
C LYS A 324 19.80 22.46 -7.65
N GLY A 325 20.85 22.64 -6.86
CA GLY A 325 20.83 23.52 -5.69
C GLY A 325 20.02 22.97 -4.51
N GLU A 326 19.68 21.68 -4.53
CA GLU A 326 18.97 21.01 -3.44
C GLU A 326 19.91 20.03 -2.73
N ASP A 327 19.76 19.94 -1.42
CA ASP A 327 20.47 18.94 -0.63
C ASP A 327 19.79 17.58 -0.85
N PRO A 328 20.52 16.56 -1.35
CA PRO A 328 19.92 15.25 -1.63
C PRO A 328 19.29 14.60 -0.40
N ASP A 329 19.79 14.87 0.80
CA ASP A 329 19.23 14.34 2.05
C ASP A 329 17.86 14.94 2.38
N LEU A 330 17.50 16.05 1.74
CA LEU A 330 16.24 16.76 1.98
C LEU A 330 15.21 16.53 0.88
N ALA A 331 15.48 15.66 -0.11
CA ALA A 331 14.65 15.50 -1.29
C ALA A 331 14.13 14.06 -1.47
N LEU A 332 12.97 13.94 -2.07
CA LEU A 332 12.53 12.68 -2.68
C LEU A 332 13.20 12.58 -4.05
N LEU A 333 14.03 11.56 -4.23
CA LEU A 333 14.86 11.42 -5.41
C LEU A 333 14.06 10.96 -6.63
N PRO A 334 14.28 11.53 -7.83
CA PRO A 334 13.75 10.97 -9.07
C PRO A 334 14.58 9.77 -9.51
N GLU A 335 14.05 9.00 -10.47
CA GLU A 335 14.77 7.90 -11.08
C GLU A 335 16.01 8.40 -11.87
N GLN A 336 17.12 7.65 -11.80
CA GLN A 336 18.31 7.92 -12.59
C GLN A 336 18.11 7.58 -14.08
N ILE A 337 17.46 6.46 -14.34
CA ILE A 337 17.29 5.89 -15.68
C ILE A 337 15.87 5.36 -15.84
N PRO A 338 15.28 5.39 -17.04
CA PRO A 338 13.94 4.86 -17.27
C PRO A 338 13.86 3.33 -17.33
N PHE A 339 14.99 2.62 -17.34
CA PHE A 339 15.08 1.17 -17.55
C PHE A 339 14.08 0.36 -16.73
N TYR A 340 13.99 0.62 -15.43
CA TYR A 340 13.11 -0.16 -14.54
C TYR A 340 11.62 0.15 -14.73
N LYS A 341 11.31 1.33 -15.22
CA LYS A 341 9.95 1.70 -15.62
C LYS A 341 9.55 1.00 -16.92
N ASP A 342 10.47 0.96 -17.90
CA ASP A 342 10.24 0.25 -19.15
C ASP A 342 10.10 -1.27 -18.89
N LEU A 343 10.96 -1.81 -18.02
CA LEU A 343 10.92 -3.22 -17.62
C LEU A 343 9.61 -3.55 -16.89
N ALA A 344 9.08 -2.63 -16.07
CA ALA A 344 7.79 -2.81 -15.41
C ALA A 344 6.66 -3.00 -16.43
N ALA A 345 6.67 -2.21 -17.51
CA ALA A 345 5.66 -2.36 -18.58
C ALA A 345 5.74 -3.75 -19.23
N VAL A 346 6.96 -4.27 -19.46
CA VAL A 346 7.16 -5.62 -20.01
C VAL A 346 6.64 -6.68 -19.00
N ALA A 347 6.96 -6.52 -17.71
CA ALA A 347 6.52 -7.44 -16.66
C ALA A 347 4.98 -7.47 -16.55
N VAL A 348 4.34 -6.31 -16.65
CA VAL A 348 2.87 -6.21 -16.64
C VAL A 348 2.26 -6.97 -17.84
N GLN A 349 2.81 -6.79 -19.03
CA GLN A 349 2.35 -7.50 -20.24
C GLN A 349 2.55 -9.02 -20.11
N ALA A 350 3.62 -9.44 -19.43
CA ALA A 350 3.91 -10.85 -19.19
C ALA A 350 3.09 -11.45 -18.03
N GLY A 351 2.35 -10.64 -17.29
CA GLY A 351 1.61 -11.09 -16.10
C GLY A 351 2.52 -11.43 -14.92
N VAL A 352 3.67 -10.77 -14.81
CA VAL A 352 4.68 -11.00 -13.78
C VAL A 352 4.65 -9.87 -12.76
N CYS A 353 4.41 -10.24 -11.49
CA CYS A 353 4.45 -9.33 -10.34
C CYS A 353 5.82 -9.45 -9.65
N VAL A 354 6.46 -8.32 -9.34
CA VAL A 354 7.80 -8.32 -8.71
C VAL A 354 7.74 -7.64 -7.35
N ASP A 355 8.13 -8.37 -6.30
CA ASP A 355 8.37 -7.81 -4.97
C ASP A 355 9.88 -7.63 -4.78
N ILE A 356 10.31 -6.45 -4.36
CA ILE A 356 11.73 -6.15 -4.12
C ILE A 356 11.97 -6.06 -2.61
N PHE A 357 12.91 -6.85 -2.13
CA PHE A 357 13.38 -6.87 -0.75
C PHE A 357 14.82 -6.36 -0.73
N ALA A 358 15.00 -5.08 -0.39
CA ALA A 358 16.33 -4.49 -0.23
C ALA A 358 16.77 -4.68 1.22
N ILE A 359 17.88 -5.40 1.42
CA ILE A 359 18.45 -5.67 2.75
C ILE A 359 19.85 -5.06 2.78
N THR A 360 19.91 -3.79 3.13
CA THR A 360 21.16 -3.02 3.11
C THR A 360 20.98 -1.68 3.83
N ASP A 361 22.07 -1.18 4.41
CA ASP A 361 22.16 0.18 4.93
C ASP A 361 22.85 1.15 3.96
N GLU A 362 23.30 0.63 2.80
CA GLU A 362 23.91 1.43 1.75
C GLU A 362 22.88 1.96 0.76
N TYR A 363 23.19 3.06 0.10
CA TYR A 363 22.33 3.66 -0.93
C TYR A 363 22.18 2.69 -2.13
N THR A 364 20.94 2.35 -2.44
CA THR A 364 20.60 1.35 -3.47
C THR A 364 19.88 1.97 -4.67
N ASP A 365 19.50 3.24 -4.58
CA ASP A 365 18.67 3.95 -5.56
C ASP A 365 17.30 3.29 -5.75
N LEU A 366 16.58 3.15 -4.64
CA LEU A 366 15.20 2.65 -4.67
C LEU A 366 14.29 3.57 -5.50
N ALA A 367 14.65 4.82 -5.70
CA ALA A 367 13.93 5.76 -6.56
C ALA A 367 13.82 5.25 -8.00
N SER A 368 14.85 4.58 -8.50
CA SER A 368 14.83 3.94 -9.83
C SER A 368 14.18 2.56 -9.79
N LEU A 369 14.51 1.75 -8.80
CA LEU A 369 14.05 0.36 -8.68
C LEU A 369 12.55 0.21 -8.40
N LYS A 370 11.96 1.16 -7.69
CA LYS A 370 10.56 1.09 -7.22
C LYS A 370 9.54 0.82 -8.34
N PHE A 371 9.79 1.31 -9.55
CA PHE A 371 8.85 1.20 -10.66
C PHE A 371 8.58 -0.26 -11.02
N LEU A 372 9.63 -1.09 -11.04
CA LEU A 372 9.48 -2.52 -11.33
C LEU A 372 8.51 -3.19 -10.33
N SER A 373 8.54 -2.77 -9.08
CA SER A 373 7.66 -3.30 -8.03
C SER A 373 6.26 -2.67 -8.09
N ILE A 374 6.19 -1.34 -7.98
CA ILE A 374 4.93 -0.59 -7.87
C ILE A 374 4.01 -0.85 -9.08
N GLU A 375 4.54 -0.71 -10.29
CA GLU A 375 3.72 -0.80 -11.50
C GLU A 375 3.32 -2.24 -11.82
N SER A 376 4.08 -3.25 -11.38
CA SER A 376 3.69 -4.65 -11.52
C SER A 376 2.71 -5.14 -10.44
N GLY A 377 2.32 -4.28 -9.50
CA GLY A 377 1.42 -4.63 -8.41
C GLY A 377 2.08 -5.30 -7.22
N GLY A 378 3.40 -5.27 -7.18
CA GLY A 378 4.20 -5.82 -6.08
C GLY A 378 4.46 -4.80 -4.98
N SER A 379 5.35 -5.16 -4.07
CA SER A 379 5.71 -4.35 -2.90
C SER A 379 7.22 -4.13 -2.85
N LEU A 380 7.61 -2.99 -2.28
CA LEU A 380 9.01 -2.65 -2.03
C LEU A 380 9.24 -2.68 -0.52
N PHE A 381 10.23 -3.45 -0.08
CA PHE A 381 10.62 -3.57 1.33
C PHE A 381 12.07 -3.10 1.50
N LEU A 382 12.34 -2.49 2.65
CA LEU A 382 13.70 -2.06 3.02
C LEU A 382 13.99 -2.54 4.45
N TYR A 383 15.08 -3.28 4.60
CA TYR A 383 15.59 -3.76 5.89
C TYR A 383 17.02 -3.23 6.02
N THR A 384 17.27 -2.40 7.02
CA THR A 384 18.55 -1.73 7.19
C THR A 384 19.62 -2.62 7.85
N ASN A 385 19.21 -3.78 8.37
CA ASN A 385 20.16 -4.74 8.94
C ASN A 385 19.64 -6.17 8.82
N THR A 386 20.53 -7.13 9.01
CA THR A 386 20.20 -8.56 8.97
C THR A 386 19.78 -9.09 10.34
N ASP A 387 20.24 -8.46 11.42
CA ASP A 387 19.92 -8.88 12.78
C ASP A 387 18.49 -8.45 13.15
N ASP A 388 17.74 -9.33 13.78
CA ASP A 388 16.36 -9.09 14.22
C ASP A 388 15.43 -8.64 13.07
N SER A 389 15.73 -9.04 11.84
CA SER A 389 14.92 -8.70 10.66
C SER A 389 13.57 -9.42 10.69
N THR A 390 12.51 -8.70 10.31
CA THR A 390 11.17 -9.27 10.15
C THR A 390 10.96 -9.94 8.79
N LEU A 391 11.98 -10.02 7.95
CA LEU A 391 11.89 -10.55 6.59
C LEU A 391 11.24 -11.94 6.50
N PRO A 392 11.65 -12.94 7.32
CA PRO A 392 11.01 -14.26 7.24
C PRO A 392 9.50 -14.21 7.55
N GLN A 393 9.11 -13.42 8.54
CA GLN A 393 7.69 -13.25 8.89
C GLN A 393 6.92 -12.50 7.79
N ASP A 394 7.52 -11.48 7.19
CA ASP A 394 6.90 -10.72 6.11
C ASP A 394 6.65 -11.61 4.88
N ILE A 395 7.63 -12.42 4.48
CA ILE A 395 7.48 -13.35 3.34
C ILE A 395 6.42 -14.41 3.65
N TYR A 396 6.46 -15.01 4.86
CA TYR A 396 5.46 -15.99 5.27
C TYR A 396 4.05 -15.41 5.18
N ARG A 397 3.86 -14.20 5.71
CA ARG A 397 2.55 -13.52 5.70
C ARG A 397 2.12 -13.12 4.29
N LEU A 398 3.07 -12.64 3.49
CA LEU A 398 2.82 -12.27 2.10
C LEU A 398 2.29 -13.47 1.29
N LEU A 399 2.82 -14.66 1.55
CA LEU A 399 2.45 -15.90 0.83
C LEU A 399 1.23 -16.61 1.42
N SER A 400 0.90 -16.33 2.69
CA SER A 400 -0.23 -16.97 3.39
C SER A 400 -1.57 -16.32 3.07
N ARG A 401 -1.60 -15.10 2.52
CA ARG A 401 -2.85 -14.39 2.26
C ARG A 401 -3.40 -14.65 0.87
N PRO A 402 -4.73 -14.54 0.72
CA PRO A 402 -5.34 -14.67 -0.61
C PRO A 402 -5.00 -13.48 -1.49
N TYR A 403 -4.86 -13.73 -2.79
CA TYR A 403 -4.58 -12.72 -3.81
C TYR A 403 -5.58 -12.79 -4.95
N ALA A 404 -6.01 -11.61 -5.39
CA ALA A 404 -6.59 -11.38 -6.69
C ALA A 404 -5.46 -11.09 -7.68
N PHE A 405 -5.56 -11.62 -8.90
CA PHE A 405 -4.52 -11.38 -9.92
C PHE A 405 -5.16 -11.12 -11.29
N GLY A 406 -4.36 -10.56 -12.21
CA GLY A 406 -4.84 -10.16 -13.52
C GLY A 406 -6.03 -9.20 -13.42
N CYS A 407 -5.91 -8.22 -12.50
CA CYS A 407 -7.02 -7.36 -12.13
C CYS A 407 -7.14 -6.15 -13.05
N VAL A 408 -8.38 -5.74 -13.29
CA VAL A 408 -8.71 -4.47 -13.94
C VAL A 408 -9.64 -3.70 -13.01
N LEU A 409 -9.19 -2.54 -12.58
CA LEU A 409 -9.95 -1.64 -11.71
C LEU A 409 -10.43 -0.46 -12.53
N ARG A 410 -11.72 -0.17 -12.46
CA ARG A 410 -12.35 0.97 -13.13
C ARG A 410 -13.21 1.74 -12.16
N LEU A 411 -13.06 3.06 -12.17
CA LEU A 411 -13.91 3.95 -11.40
C LEU A 411 -14.73 4.82 -12.37
N ARG A 412 -16.04 4.90 -12.14
CA ARG A 412 -16.97 5.72 -12.92
C ARG A 412 -17.80 6.59 -11.98
N THR A 413 -18.15 7.77 -12.46
CA THR A 413 -18.91 8.76 -11.71
C THR A 413 -20.13 9.21 -12.52
N SER A 414 -21.11 9.80 -11.83
CA SER A 414 -22.18 10.50 -12.52
C SER A 414 -21.62 11.71 -13.30
N SER A 415 -22.36 12.16 -14.31
CA SER A 415 -21.90 13.11 -15.34
C SER A 415 -21.44 14.47 -14.83
N ASP A 416 -21.81 14.83 -13.60
CA ASP A 416 -21.55 16.16 -13.03
C ASP A 416 -20.11 16.32 -12.53
N PHE A 417 -19.40 15.20 -12.30
CA PHE A 417 -18.02 15.20 -11.82
C PHE A 417 -17.26 14.02 -12.40
N GLU A 418 -15.95 14.07 -12.31
CA GLU A 418 -15.07 13.06 -12.90
C GLU A 418 -13.85 12.80 -11.99
N PRO A 419 -13.25 11.61 -12.08
CA PRO A 419 -11.97 11.37 -11.42
C PRO A 419 -10.89 12.26 -12.03
N GLY A 420 -10.05 12.82 -11.17
CA GLY A 420 -8.85 13.53 -11.59
C GLY A 420 -7.65 12.57 -11.61
N ASN A 421 -6.73 12.75 -10.66
CA ASN A 421 -5.57 11.86 -10.53
C ASN A 421 -5.95 10.54 -9.88
N SER A 422 -5.25 9.48 -10.29
CA SER A 422 -5.32 8.14 -9.67
C SER A 422 -4.00 7.87 -8.95
N TYR A 423 -4.07 7.28 -7.77
CA TYR A 423 -2.91 7.03 -6.92
C TYR A 423 -2.89 5.57 -6.45
N GLY A 424 -1.71 4.99 -6.31
CA GLY A 424 -1.55 3.62 -5.81
C GLY A 424 -0.58 2.80 -6.65
N HIS A 425 -0.51 1.49 -6.38
CA HIS A 425 0.40 0.55 -7.05
C HIS A 425 -0.31 -0.14 -8.22
N PHE A 426 -0.26 0.46 -9.39
CA PHE A 426 -0.93 -0.04 -10.60
C PHE A 426 -0.19 0.40 -11.85
N PHE A 427 -0.54 -0.22 -12.96
CA PHE A 427 -0.11 0.19 -14.29
C PHE A 427 -1.30 0.85 -14.99
N PRO A 428 -1.19 2.13 -15.42
CA PRO A 428 -2.31 2.79 -16.07
C PRO A 428 -2.53 2.22 -17.48
N ASP A 429 -3.80 2.11 -17.87
CA ASP A 429 -4.13 1.67 -19.24
C ASP A 429 -3.68 2.74 -20.25
N PRO A 430 -2.96 2.35 -21.32
CA PRO A 430 -2.46 3.34 -22.29
C PRO A 430 -3.54 3.97 -23.18
N GLN A 431 -4.75 3.40 -23.24
CA GLN A 431 -5.83 3.87 -24.12
C GLN A 431 -7.02 4.46 -23.35
N TYR A 432 -7.26 4.00 -22.13
CA TYR A 432 -8.46 4.36 -21.36
C TYR A 432 -8.09 5.01 -20.04
N GLU A 433 -8.43 6.28 -19.89
CA GLU A 433 -8.28 7.00 -18.62
C GLU A 433 -9.10 6.31 -17.52
N HIS A 434 -8.60 6.33 -16.30
CA HIS A 434 -9.27 5.78 -15.12
C HIS A 434 -9.48 4.26 -15.17
N VAL A 435 -8.67 3.56 -15.99
CA VAL A 435 -8.56 2.10 -15.99
C VAL A 435 -7.16 1.75 -15.50
N GLN A 436 -7.08 0.91 -14.48
CA GLN A 436 -5.81 0.50 -13.88
C GLN A 436 -5.67 -1.01 -13.98
N HIS A 437 -4.50 -1.45 -14.43
CA HIS A 437 -4.10 -2.86 -14.46
C HIS A 437 -3.28 -3.17 -13.21
N ILE A 438 -3.66 -4.22 -12.49
CA ILE A 438 -3.03 -4.64 -11.25
C ILE A 438 -2.75 -6.13 -11.37
N ILE A 439 -1.48 -6.51 -11.49
CA ILE A 439 -1.13 -7.92 -11.72
C ILE A 439 -1.44 -8.77 -10.47
N CYS A 440 -1.19 -8.21 -9.29
CA CYS A 440 -1.43 -8.90 -8.02
C CYS A 440 -1.98 -7.92 -6.99
N CYS A 441 -3.08 -8.28 -6.33
CA CYS A 441 -3.78 -7.40 -5.37
C CYS A 441 -4.20 -8.20 -4.14
N ASP A 442 -3.80 -7.75 -2.96
CA ASP A 442 -4.27 -8.36 -1.71
C ASP A 442 -5.41 -7.53 -1.08
N SER A 443 -5.92 -7.99 0.06
CA SER A 443 -7.05 -7.35 0.75
C SER A 443 -6.70 -6.02 1.44
N PHE A 444 -5.42 -5.64 1.47
CA PHE A 444 -4.96 -4.38 2.07
C PHE A 444 -4.65 -3.32 1.02
N ALA A 445 -4.38 -3.72 -0.24
CA ALA A 445 -3.97 -2.80 -1.30
C ALA A 445 -5.06 -1.75 -1.57
N THR A 446 -4.69 -0.49 -1.42
CA THR A 446 -5.62 0.63 -1.52
C THR A 446 -5.17 1.60 -2.62
N TYR A 447 -6.15 2.10 -3.35
CA TYR A 447 -5.99 3.04 -4.47
C TYR A 447 -6.80 4.28 -4.14
N ALA A 448 -6.36 5.44 -4.62
CA ALA A 448 -7.09 6.68 -4.35
C ALA A 448 -7.35 7.44 -5.64
N TYR A 449 -8.41 8.21 -5.62
CA TYR A 449 -8.81 9.09 -6.73
C TYR A 449 -9.23 10.43 -6.14
N ASP A 450 -8.75 11.53 -6.72
CA ASP A 450 -9.37 12.81 -6.43
C ASP A 450 -10.48 13.08 -7.47
N PHE A 451 -11.33 14.05 -7.18
CA PHE A 451 -12.47 14.40 -8.03
C PHE A 451 -12.44 15.86 -8.44
N ASN A 452 -12.91 16.12 -9.65
CA ASN A 452 -13.14 17.45 -10.19
C ASN A 452 -14.57 17.55 -10.71
N PHE A 453 -15.16 18.74 -10.67
CA PHE A 453 -16.43 18.96 -11.33
C PHE A 453 -16.22 19.01 -12.85
N SER A 454 -17.11 18.34 -13.60
CA SER A 454 -17.14 18.43 -15.07
C SER A 454 -17.55 19.82 -15.53
N HIS A 455 -18.41 20.50 -14.73
CA HIS A 455 -18.90 21.86 -14.97
C HIS A 455 -18.98 22.61 -13.64
N PRO A 456 -18.74 23.95 -13.63
CA PRO A 456 -18.77 24.73 -12.39
C PRO A 456 -20.08 24.66 -11.61
N GLU A 457 -21.20 24.45 -12.32
CA GLU A 457 -22.54 24.37 -11.72
C GLU A 457 -22.78 23.08 -10.91
N GLY A 458 -21.96 22.06 -11.15
CA GLY A 458 -22.02 20.80 -10.42
C GLY A 458 -23.43 20.20 -10.35
N PHE A 459 -23.89 19.89 -9.15
CA PHE A 459 -25.19 19.24 -8.88
C PHE A 459 -26.36 20.23 -8.76
N SER A 460 -26.17 21.52 -9.05
CA SER A 460 -27.22 22.53 -8.84
C SER A 460 -28.44 22.35 -9.76
N ARG A 461 -28.27 21.67 -10.89
CA ARG A 461 -29.35 21.46 -11.87
C ARG A 461 -30.14 20.16 -11.61
N HIS A 462 -29.69 19.30 -10.72
CA HIS A 462 -30.27 17.96 -10.53
C HIS A 462 -30.60 17.71 -9.06
N THR A 463 -31.64 16.95 -8.83
CA THR A 463 -32.04 16.50 -7.50
C THR A 463 -31.44 15.12 -7.18
N ASP A 464 -30.86 14.46 -8.18
CA ASP A 464 -30.36 13.10 -8.08
C ASP A 464 -29.04 13.07 -7.26
N PRO A 465 -28.83 12.02 -6.47
CA PRO A 465 -27.58 11.89 -5.72
C PRO A 465 -26.38 11.67 -6.66
N ALA A 466 -25.21 12.14 -6.24
CA ALA A 466 -23.95 11.82 -6.90
C ALA A 466 -23.66 10.33 -6.76
N VAL A 467 -23.26 9.68 -7.83
CA VAL A 467 -23.00 8.23 -7.84
C VAL A 467 -21.56 7.94 -8.24
N VAL A 468 -20.92 7.03 -7.51
CA VAL A 468 -19.60 6.47 -7.84
C VAL A 468 -19.77 4.96 -7.99
N GLN A 469 -19.30 4.40 -9.10
CA GLN A 469 -19.28 2.95 -9.31
C GLN A 469 -17.84 2.47 -9.48
N ILE A 470 -17.46 1.52 -8.66
CA ILE A 470 -16.16 0.85 -8.68
C ILE A 470 -16.39 -0.55 -9.24
N ALA A 471 -15.74 -0.88 -10.36
CA ALA A 471 -15.78 -2.20 -10.97
C ALA A 471 -14.38 -2.81 -10.93
N PHE A 472 -14.28 -3.98 -10.30
CA PHE A 472 -13.02 -4.70 -10.09
C PHE A 472 -13.19 -6.10 -10.69
N GLN A 473 -12.59 -6.31 -11.85
CA GLN A 473 -12.56 -7.59 -12.52
C GLN A 473 -11.24 -8.28 -12.20
N TYR A 474 -11.29 -9.52 -11.74
CA TYR A 474 -10.10 -10.19 -11.21
C TYR A 474 -10.22 -11.71 -11.29
N SER A 475 -9.08 -12.38 -11.12
CA SER A 475 -9.02 -13.84 -11.04
C SER A 475 -8.52 -14.28 -9.68
N VAL A 476 -8.95 -15.46 -9.22
CA VAL A 476 -8.41 -16.14 -8.05
C VAL A 476 -8.10 -17.59 -8.41
N ILE A 477 -7.11 -18.16 -7.76
CA ILE A 477 -6.76 -19.57 -7.84
C ILE A 477 -7.23 -20.24 -6.55
N GLU A 478 -8.11 -21.21 -6.66
CA GLU A 478 -8.63 -21.96 -5.51
C GLU A 478 -8.22 -23.44 -5.59
N PRO A 479 -7.84 -24.05 -4.46
CA PRO A 479 -7.62 -25.51 -4.43
C PRO A 479 -8.94 -26.23 -4.71
N VAL A 480 -8.89 -27.27 -5.53
CA VAL A 480 -10.08 -28.10 -5.82
C VAL A 480 -10.37 -28.96 -4.58
N LYS A 481 -11.58 -28.80 -4.02
CA LYS A 481 -12.04 -29.63 -2.90
C LYS A 481 -12.61 -30.94 -3.45
N HIS A 482 -11.92 -32.05 -3.27
CA HIS A 482 -12.42 -33.36 -3.61
C HIS A 482 -13.51 -33.78 -2.61
N THR A 483 -14.73 -33.91 -3.08
CA THR A 483 -15.91 -34.21 -2.24
C THR A 483 -16.22 -35.70 -2.12
N SER A 484 -15.46 -36.58 -2.75
CA SER A 484 -15.76 -38.03 -2.68
C SER A 484 -14.54 -38.88 -2.25
N GLU A 485 -14.75 -39.70 -1.24
CA GLU A 485 -13.76 -40.63 -0.70
C GLU A 485 -13.39 -41.79 -1.66
N ASN A 486 -14.08 -41.88 -2.82
CA ASN A 486 -13.98 -43.06 -3.70
C ASN A 486 -13.01 -42.90 -4.87
N GLU A 487 -12.31 -41.75 -5.00
CA GLU A 487 -11.39 -41.53 -6.14
C GLU A 487 -9.92 -41.50 -5.72
N LYS A 488 -9.50 -42.48 -4.92
CA LYS A 488 -8.10 -42.56 -4.48
C LYS A 488 -7.09 -43.04 -5.54
N GLN A 489 -7.50 -43.17 -6.81
CA GLN A 489 -6.63 -43.76 -7.83
C GLN A 489 -6.49 -43.06 -9.16
N SER A 490 -6.84 -41.79 -9.31
CA SER A 490 -6.52 -41.12 -10.57
C SER A 490 -5.77 -39.82 -10.36
N SER A 491 -4.52 -39.90 -10.77
CA SER A 491 -3.65 -38.80 -11.23
C SER A 491 -3.75 -37.41 -10.55
N THR A 492 -2.64 -36.98 -10.08
CA THR A 492 -2.15 -35.67 -9.64
C THR A 492 -2.59 -34.43 -10.47
N SER A 493 -3.59 -34.53 -11.33
CA SER A 493 -3.72 -33.57 -12.41
C SER A 493 -4.60 -32.37 -12.16
N ASN A 494 -5.39 -32.16 -11.21
CA ASN A 494 -6.12 -30.90 -11.03
C ASN A 494 -6.23 -30.49 -9.56
N MET A 495 -5.14 -29.92 -9.05
CA MET A 495 -5.10 -29.41 -7.65
C MET A 495 -5.71 -28.02 -7.53
N PHE A 496 -5.86 -27.26 -8.62
CA PHE A 496 -6.32 -25.86 -8.60
C PHE A 496 -7.34 -25.60 -9.70
N CYS A 497 -8.26 -24.68 -9.43
CA CYS A 497 -9.14 -24.12 -10.45
C CYS A 497 -9.00 -22.60 -10.49
N LEU A 498 -9.06 -22.05 -11.70
CA LEU A 498 -9.05 -20.63 -11.96
C LEU A 498 -10.50 -20.13 -11.98
N LYS A 499 -10.80 -19.12 -11.19
CA LYS A 499 -12.09 -18.44 -11.19
C LYS A 499 -11.92 -16.99 -11.57
N ARG A 500 -12.70 -16.54 -12.56
CA ARG A 500 -12.78 -15.13 -12.94
C ARG A 500 -14.00 -14.52 -12.25
N ARG A 501 -13.85 -13.31 -11.72
CA ARG A 501 -14.91 -12.64 -10.96
C ARG A 501 -15.03 -11.16 -11.35
N LEU A 502 -16.23 -10.64 -11.17
CA LEU A 502 -16.54 -9.22 -11.31
C LEU A 502 -17.13 -8.73 -9.98
N ARG A 503 -16.42 -7.84 -9.32
CA ARG A 503 -16.89 -7.19 -8.09
C ARG A 503 -17.31 -5.77 -8.43
N ILE A 504 -18.54 -5.39 -8.02
CA ILE A 504 -19.09 -4.05 -8.25
C ILE A 504 -19.49 -3.45 -6.92
N ARG A 505 -19.00 -2.22 -6.64
CA ARG A 505 -19.44 -1.42 -5.51
C ARG A 505 -20.00 -0.10 -6.07
N THR A 506 -21.28 0.17 -5.81
CA THR A 506 -21.94 1.42 -6.22
C THR A 506 -22.30 2.21 -4.97
N LEU A 507 -21.89 3.47 -4.94
CA LEU A 507 -22.05 4.38 -3.80
C LEU A 507 -22.84 5.60 -4.23
N GLN A 508 -23.78 6.03 -3.38
CA GLN A 508 -24.52 7.27 -3.58
C GLN A 508 -24.15 8.30 -2.50
N TYR A 509 -23.89 9.52 -2.93
CA TYR A 509 -23.59 10.64 -2.06
C TYR A 509 -24.59 11.77 -2.30
N ARG A 510 -25.11 12.32 -1.21
CA ARG A 510 -26.06 13.43 -1.31
C ARG A 510 -25.31 14.76 -1.33
N PRO A 511 -25.72 15.71 -2.19
CA PRO A 511 -25.16 17.05 -2.11
C PRO A 511 -25.46 17.71 -0.76
N ALA A 512 -24.53 18.51 -0.26
CA ALA A 512 -24.67 19.25 1.00
C ALA A 512 -25.62 20.45 0.79
N LYS A 513 -26.44 20.73 1.77
CA LYS A 513 -27.33 21.90 1.74
C LYS A 513 -26.59 23.19 2.05
N ASN A 514 -25.51 23.09 2.79
CA ASN A 514 -24.68 24.23 3.19
C ASN A 514 -23.25 23.71 3.48
N ILE A 515 -22.32 24.63 3.63
CA ILE A 515 -20.91 24.35 3.81
C ILE A 515 -20.65 23.59 5.15
N ASN A 516 -21.45 23.84 6.18
CA ASN A 516 -21.28 23.19 7.48
C ASN A 516 -21.57 21.67 7.40
N GLU A 517 -22.53 21.28 6.56
CA GLU A 517 -22.81 19.86 6.32
C GLU A 517 -21.60 19.13 5.67
N ILE A 518 -20.81 19.87 4.85
CA ILE A 518 -19.58 19.31 4.30
C ILE A 518 -18.61 19.01 5.46
N TYR A 519 -18.33 20.02 6.30
CA TYR A 519 -17.40 19.89 7.42
C TYR A 519 -17.83 18.78 8.40
N ASP A 520 -19.13 18.72 8.73
CA ASP A 520 -19.68 17.72 9.66
C ASP A 520 -19.59 16.28 9.11
N SER A 521 -19.38 16.13 7.80
CA SER A 521 -19.32 14.82 7.15
C SER A 521 -17.91 14.39 6.75
N VAL A 522 -16.88 15.17 7.12
CA VAL A 522 -15.48 14.88 6.76
C VAL A 522 -15.00 13.61 7.49
N ASP A 523 -14.32 12.74 6.75
CA ASP A 523 -13.53 11.63 7.28
C ASP A 523 -12.06 12.08 7.32
N PRO A 524 -11.53 12.42 8.52
CA PRO A 524 -10.18 12.97 8.60
C PRO A 524 -9.08 12.01 8.15
N GLU A 525 -9.27 10.70 8.31
CA GLU A 525 -8.29 9.69 7.86
C GLU A 525 -8.21 9.63 6.34
N THR A 526 -9.38 9.62 5.68
CA THR A 526 -9.43 9.63 4.20
C THR A 526 -8.93 10.96 3.64
N LEU A 527 -9.25 12.08 4.31
CA LEU A 527 -8.73 13.39 3.93
C LEU A 527 -7.19 13.42 4.01
N LEU A 528 -6.63 12.92 5.12
CA LEU A 528 -5.17 12.78 5.26
C LEU A 528 -4.59 11.90 4.15
N HIS A 529 -5.27 10.81 3.81
CA HIS A 529 -4.84 9.86 2.78
C HIS A 529 -4.70 10.58 1.41
N ILE A 530 -5.72 11.32 1.00
CA ILE A 530 -5.70 12.09 -0.26
C ILE A 530 -4.59 13.16 -0.20
N LEU A 531 -4.46 13.84 0.94
CA LEU A 531 -3.45 14.88 1.14
C LEU A 531 -2.03 14.31 1.00
N VAL A 532 -1.77 13.13 1.59
CA VAL A 532 -0.45 12.48 1.51
C VAL A 532 -0.10 12.15 0.06
N HIS A 533 -1.04 11.61 -0.72
CA HIS A 533 -0.80 11.34 -2.14
C HIS A 533 -0.45 12.61 -2.91
N LYS A 534 -1.19 13.69 -2.68
CA LYS A 534 -0.96 14.98 -3.36
C LYS A 534 0.39 15.59 -2.96
N VAL A 535 0.74 15.51 -1.67
CA VAL A 535 2.01 16.08 -1.21
C VAL A 535 3.22 15.27 -1.70
N ILE A 536 3.09 13.96 -1.83
CA ILE A 536 4.13 13.11 -2.45
C ILE A 536 4.34 13.56 -3.91
N LEU A 537 3.26 13.69 -4.66
CA LEU A 537 3.32 14.08 -6.08
C LEU A 537 4.01 15.45 -6.25
N ILE A 538 3.62 16.44 -5.44
CA ILE A 538 4.21 17.78 -5.48
C ILE A 538 5.68 17.76 -5.04
N SER A 539 5.99 16.95 -4.01
CA SER A 539 7.37 16.82 -3.52
C SER A 539 8.30 16.20 -4.57
N LEU A 540 7.79 15.28 -5.37
CA LEU A 540 8.55 14.70 -6.49
C LEU A 540 8.75 15.71 -7.62
N ASP A 541 7.76 16.55 -7.89
CA ASP A 541 7.80 17.54 -8.98
C ASP A 541 8.59 18.79 -8.60
N LYS A 542 8.37 19.35 -7.40
CA LYS A 542 8.86 20.67 -6.99
C LYS A 542 9.78 20.65 -5.75
N GLY A 543 9.97 19.49 -5.15
CA GLY A 543 10.79 19.33 -3.96
C GLY A 543 9.99 19.29 -2.66
N VAL A 544 10.61 18.71 -1.63
CA VAL A 544 9.98 18.49 -0.32
C VAL A 544 9.59 19.81 0.37
N LYS A 545 10.39 20.87 0.20
CA LYS A 545 10.10 22.18 0.78
C LYS A 545 8.75 22.71 0.28
N GLU A 546 8.51 22.62 -1.03
CA GLU A 546 7.27 23.08 -1.64
C GLU A 546 6.08 22.24 -1.14
N GLY A 547 6.25 20.91 -1.06
CA GLY A 547 5.24 20.03 -0.48
C GLY A 547 4.87 20.40 0.95
N ARG A 548 5.87 20.71 1.78
CA ARG A 548 5.65 21.14 3.17
C ARG A 548 4.89 22.48 3.25
N SER A 549 5.31 23.46 2.44
CA SER A 549 4.64 24.78 2.40
C SER A 549 3.17 24.62 1.99
N LEU A 550 2.92 23.80 0.98
CA LEU A 550 1.57 23.56 0.49
C LEU A 550 0.67 22.95 1.58
N VAL A 551 1.17 21.99 2.35
CA VAL A 551 0.40 21.36 3.45
C VAL A 551 0.09 22.39 4.55
N HIS A 552 1.07 23.22 4.92
CA HIS A 552 0.92 24.28 5.92
C HIS A 552 -0.11 25.33 5.46
N ASP A 553 0.03 25.80 4.22
CA ASP A 553 -0.84 26.85 3.67
C ASP A 553 -2.27 26.32 3.48
N TRP A 554 -2.40 25.06 3.03
CA TRP A 554 -3.70 24.41 2.90
C TRP A 554 -4.42 24.32 4.25
N LEU A 555 -3.71 23.92 5.31
CA LEU A 555 -4.32 23.82 6.65
C LEU A 555 -4.74 25.21 7.15
N SER A 556 -3.92 26.23 6.93
CA SER A 556 -4.24 27.62 7.30
C SER A 556 -5.47 28.11 6.57
N LEU A 557 -5.57 27.84 5.26
CA LEU A 557 -6.74 28.19 4.44
C LEU A 557 -7.99 27.44 4.91
N LEU A 558 -7.87 26.15 5.20
CA LEU A 558 -9.01 25.34 5.68
C LEU A 558 -9.55 25.91 7.00
N ILE A 559 -8.66 26.27 7.94
CA ILE A 559 -9.07 26.89 9.21
C ILE A 559 -9.75 28.24 8.96
N ALA A 560 -9.20 29.06 8.08
CA ALA A 560 -9.79 30.36 7.72
C ALA A 560 -11.22 30.17 7.15
N ARG A 561 -11.39 29.30 6.18
CA ARG A 561 -12.69 29.01 5.54
C ARG A 561 -13.70 28.46 6.55
N TYR A 562 -13.28 27.54 7.41
CA TYR A 562 -14.13 26.98 8.47
C TYR A 562 -14.64 28.10 9.40
N ASN A 563 -13.76 29.00 9.84
CA ASN A 563 -14.13 30.09 10.75
C ASN A 563 -14.99 31.15 10.06
N GLN A 564 -14.80 31.40 8.76
CA GLN A 564 -15.69 32.26 7.96
C GLN A 564 -17.11 31.66 7.89
N ALA A 565 -17.20 30.33 7.66
CA ALA A 565 -18.48 29.63 7.63
C ALA A 565 -19.20 29.71 8.98
N LEU A 566 -18.47 29.58 10.10
CA LEU A 566 -19.04 29.73 11.44
C LEU A 566 -19.56 31.14 11.68
N ARG A 567 -18.83 32.17 11.27
CA ARG A 567 -19.23 33.58 11.43
C ARG A 567 -20.48 33.93 10.61
N SER A 568 -20.65 33.27 9.48
CA SER A 568 -21.85 33.46 8.65
C SER A 568 -23.10 32.80 9.24
N ASP A 569 -22.93 31.89 10.22
CA ASP A 569 -24.06 31.26 10.91
C ASP A 569 -24.56 32.19 12.03
N ALA A 570 -25.75 32.75 11.85
CA ALA A 570 -26.37 33.70 12.76
C ALA A 570 -26.62 33.20 14.18
N ARG A 571 -26.35 31.91 14.46
CA ARG A 571 -26.50 31.30 15.77
C ARG A 571 -25.31 31.52 16.70
N ILE A 572 -24.18 31.99 16.15
CA ILE A 572 -22.91 32.15 16.91
C ILE A 572 -22.59 33.66 16.98
N PRO A 573 -22.47 34.25 18.19
CA PRO A 573 -22.08 35.66 18.34
C PRO A 573 -20.67 35.90 17.81
N GLU A 574 -20.48 36.92 17.02
CA GLU A 574 -19.21 37.33 16.38
C GLU A 574 -18.04 37.50 17.36
N SER A 575 -18.35 37.85 18.62
CA SER A 575 -17.32 38.19 19.62
C SER A 575 -16.61 36.98 20.27
N HIS A 576 -17.00 35.75 19.96
CA HIS A 576 -16.52 34.55 20.67
C HIS A 576 -16.00 33.41 19.76
N VAL A 577 -15.81 33.67 18.48
CA VAL A 577 -15.27 32.63 17.56
C VAL A 577 -13.74 32.70 17.60
N ASP A 578 -13.15 31.87 18.43
CA ASP A 578 -11.70 31.62 18.33
C ASP A 578 -11.41 30.91 17.01
N VAL A 579 -10.33 31.32 16.36
CA VAL A 579 -9.89 30.73 15.09
C VAL A 579 -9.33 29.32 15.41
N ASP A 580 -10.19 28.33 15.38
CA ASP A 580 -9.85 26.95 15.77
C ASP A 580 -10.90 25.95 15.24
N PHE A 581 -10.56 24.67 15.27
CA PHE A 581 -11.47 23.56 14.92
C PHE A 581 -12.21 22.96 16.14
N LEU A 582 -12.17 23.59 17.29
CA LEU A 582 -12.70 23.02 18.53
C LEU A 582 -14.19 22.69 18.49
N GLN A 583 -14.95 23.33 17.58
CA GLN A 583 -16.39 23.11 17.45
C GLN A 583 -16.76 22.04 16.43
N CYS A 584 -15.80 21.52 15.66
CA CYS A 584 -16.06 20.50 14.66
C CYS A 584 -15.29 19.22 15.01
N PRO A 585 -15.96 18.21 15.55
CA PRO A 585 -15.28 16.95 15.93
C PRO A 585 -14.49 16.29 14.81
N GLN A 586 -14.99 16.33 13.58
CA GLN A 586 -14.37 15.72 12.41
C GLN A 586 -13.05 16.39 12.02
N LEU A 587 -12.91 17.69 12.32
CA LEU A 587 -11.71 18.44 11.96
C LEU A 587 -10.70 18.61 13.11
N GLN A 588 -11.09 18.28 14.36
CA GLN A 588 -10.25 18.48 15.56
C GLN A 588 -8.87 17.82 15.46
N MET A 589 -8.80 16.65 14.82
CA MET A 589 -7.55 15.89 14.70
C MET A 589 -6.66 16.36 13.54
N LEU A 590 -7.17 17.13 12.59
CA LEU A 590 -6.39 17.52 11.42
C LEU A 590 -5.11 18.29 11.75
N PRO A 591 -5.09 19.27 12.68
CA PRO A 591 -3.82 19.93 13.04
C PRO A 591 -2.78 18.95 13.59
N HIS A 592 -3.19 17.95 14.37
CA HIS A 592 -2.29 16.91 14.90
C HIS A 592 -1.75 16.03 13.75
N LEU A 593 -2.63 15.61 12.84
CA LEU A 593 -2.27 14.75 11.70
C LEU A 593 -1.31 15.48 10.75
N VAL A 594 -1.58 16.75 10.46
CA VAL A 594 -0.72 17.58 9.60
C VAL A 594 0.63 17.83 10.29
N PHE A 595 0.64 18.16 11.58
CA PHE A 595 1.86 18.33 12.34
C PHE A 595 2.71 17.06 12.30
N ALA A 596 2.08 15.91 12.54
CA ALA A 596 2.75 14.61 12.49
C ALA A 596 3.31 14.31 11.11
N LEU A 597 2.55 14.62 10.05
CA LEU A 597 3.00 14.45 8.66
C LEU A 597 4.24 15.30 8.38
N LEU A 598 4.25 16.56 8.83
CA LEU A 598 5.40 17.46 8.66
C LEU A 598 6.64 16.99 9.45
N ARG A 599 6.44 16.21 10.52
CA ARG A 599 7.49 15.61 11.36
C ARG A 599 7.88 14.20 10.87
N ASN A 600 7.11 13.61 9.95
CA ASN A 600 7.40 12.27 9.44
C ASN A 600 8.67 12.28 8.58
N PRO A 601 9.53 11.25 8.66
CA PRO A 601 10.73 11.17 7.84
C PRO A 601 10.50 11.37 6.35
N LEU A 602 9.31 11.06 5.84
CA LEU A 602 8.95 11.34 4.43
C LEU A 602 9.13 12.81 4.06
N LEU A 603 8.74 13.74 4.94
CA LEU A 603 8.75 15.19 4.67
C LEU A 603 9.69 16.00 5.57
N GLN A 604 10.35 15.35 6.52
CA GLN A 604 11.19 16.04 7.49
C GLN A 604 12.40 16.69 6.81
N LEU A 605 12.69 17.95 7.18
CA LEU A 605 13.84 18.68 6.67
C LEU A 605 15.02 18.64 7.63
N HIS A 606 15.79 18.94 8.05
CA HIS A 606 16.83 19.26 9.02
C HIS A 606 17.29 18.12 9.96
N GLU A 607 16.90 16.87 9.75
CA GLU A 607 17.48 15.80 10.55
C GLU A 607 18.60 15.09 9.80
N GLU A 608 19.75 15.03 10.41
CA GLU A 608 20.86 14.19 9.93
C GLU A 608 20.45 12.72 10.04
N GLY A 609 20.78 11.95 9.03
CA GLY A 609 20.64 10.52 9.06
C GLY A 609 19.34 9.94 8.50
N ILE A 610 18.47 10.74 7.84
CA ILE A 610 17.36 10.16 7.08
C ILE A 610 17.88 9.75 5.71
N HIS A 611 18.01 8.46 5.50
CA HIS A 611 18.51 7.89 4.26
C HIS A 611 17.51 8.12 3.11
N PRO A 612 17.94 8.54 1.92
CA PRO A 612 17.01 8.75 0.78
C PRO A 612 16.18 7.52 0.44
N ASP A 613 16.76 6.34 0.46
CA ASP A 613 16.03 5.09 0.20
C ASP A 613 14.94 4.84 1.23
N TYR A 614 15.13 5.27 2.49
CA TYR A 614 14.10 5.16 3.51
C TYR A 614 12.90 6.06 3.18
N ARG A 615 13.12 7.26 2.66
CA ARG A 615 12.04 8.14 2.19
C ARG A 615 11.27 7.51 1.03
N ILE A 616 11.97 6.87 0.09
CA ILE A 616 11.34 6.18 -1.05
C ILE A 616 10.54 4.97 -0.55
N TYR A 617 11.09 4.20 0.39
CA TYR A 617 10.36 3.10 1.02
C TYR A 617 9.06 3.60 1.67
N LEU A 618 9.12 4.70 2.43
CA LEU A 618 7.93 5.29 3.06
C LEU A 618 6.93 5.79 1.99
N GLN A 619 7.41 6.40 0.91
CA GLN A 619 6.56 6.81 -0.21
C GLN A 619 5.78 5.60 -0.76
N CYS A 620 6.47 4.50 -1.04
CA CYS A 620 5.86 3.28 -1.58
C CYS A 620 4.86 2.68 -0.58
N LEU A 621 5.26 2.57 0.69
CA LEU A 621 4.40 2.04 1.73
C LEU A 621 3.12 2.88 1.89
N PHE A 622 3.26 4.19 2.03
CA PHE A 622 2.12 5.10 2.26
C PHE A 622 1.16 5.13 1.06
N SER A 623 1.70 4.92 -0.16
CA SER A 623 0.89 4.89 -1.38
C SER A 623 0.01 3.64 -1.49
N ALA A 624 0.29 2.60 -0.69
CA ALA A 624 -0.46 1.33 -0.71
C ALA A 624 -1.37 1.13 0.51
N LEU A 625 -1.16 1.90 1.59
CA LEU A 625 -1.91 1.72 2.84
C LEU A 625 -3.34 2.27 2.74
N GLU A 626 -4.28 1.59 3.41
CA GLU A 626 -5.63 2.12 3.58
C GLU A 626 -5.63 3.30 4.59
N PRO A 627 -6.65 4.17 4.56
CA PRO A 627 -6.63 5.41 5.35
C PRO A 627 -6.32 5.27 6.83
N SER A 628 -6.92 4.30 7.53
CA SER A 628 -6.69 4.14 8.98
C SER A 628 -5.28 3.67 9.31
N SER A 629 -4.72 2.78 8.48
CA SER A 629 -3.33 2.31 8.63
C SER A 629 -2.34 3.44 8.34
N LEU A 630 -2.60 4.25 7.31
CA LEU A 630 -1.78 5.41 6.99
C LEU A 630 -1.81 6.44 8.13
N ALA A 631 -2.99 6.70 8.68
CA ALA A 631 -3.14 7.63 9.81
C ALA A 631 -2.31 7.16 11.03
N LYS A 632 -2.32 5.85 11.33
CA LYS A 632 -1.49 5.26 12.41
C LYS A 632 0.01 5.36 12.11
N ALA A 633 0.40 5.19 10.85
CA ALA A 633 1.81 5.29 10.45
C ALA A 633 2.33 6.73 10.59
N ILE A 634 1.46 7.73 10.42
CA ILE A 634 1.79 9.15 10.53
C ILE A 634 1.67 9.63 11.98
N TYR A 635 0.54 9.34 12.64
CA TYR A 635 0.27 9.74 14.03
C TYR A 635 0.04 8.48 14.87
N PRO A 636 1.08 7.99 15.57
CA PRO A 636 1.00 6.73 16.31
C PRO A 636 -0.09 6.72 17.39
N VAL A 637 -0.63 5.54 17.65
CA VAL A 637 -1.62 5.32 18.71
C VAL A 637 -0.87 4.94 19.99
N LEU A 638 -1.16 5.65 21.08
CA LEU A 638 -0.56 5.39 22.39
C LEU A 638 -1.66 4.93 23.35
N VAL A 639 -1.45 3.79 24.00
CA VAL A 639 -2.31 3.30 25.06
C VAL A 639 -1.49 2.97 26.29
N SER A 640 -2.10 3.07 27.47
CA SER A 640 -1.44 2.78 28.75
C SER A 640 -2.11 1.64 29.48
N TYR A 641 -1.34 0.97 30.32
CA TYR A 641 -1.79 -0.17 31.12
C TYR A 641 -1.28 0.01 32.56
N SER A 642 -2.14 -0.31 33.53
CA SER A 642 -1.73 -0.38 34.93
C SER A 642 -0.99 -1.70 35.28
N SER A 643 -1.23 -2.74 34.47
CA SER A 643 -0.61 -4.07 34.59
C SER A 643 -0.78 -4.80 33.24
N PRO A 644 0.07 -5.78 32.88
CA PRO A 644 -0.09 -6.52 31.63
C PRO A 644 -1.42 -7.23 31.45
N ASP A 645 -2.12 -7.53 32.54
CA ASP A 645 -3.43 -8.23 32.53
C ASP A 645 -4.62 -7.30 32.70
N LYS A 646 -4.42 -6.00 32.66
CA LYS A 646 -5.51 -5.03 32.80
C LYS A 646 -5.88 -4.41 31.44
N GLN A 647 -7.05 -3.79 31.42
CA GLN A 647 -7.58 -3.13 30.22
C GLN A 647 -6.70 -1.92 29.83
N ALA A 648 -6.61 -1.70 28.54
CA ALA A 648 -5.89 -0.57 27.96
C ALA A 648 -6.67 0.75 28.14
N PHE A 649 -5.96 1.85 28.33
CA PHE A 649 -6.51 3.20 28.37
C PHE A 649 -5.88 4.04 27.26
N PRO A 650 -6.65 4.53 26.27
CA PRO A 650 -6.10 5.35 25.20
C PRO A 650 -5.54 6.69 25.71
N ARG A 651 -4.47 7.14 25.08
CA ARG A 651 -3.83 8.44 25.33
C ARG A 651 -3.96 9.30 24.08
N HIS A 652 -4.34 10.54 24.24
CA HIS A 652 -4.71 11.42 23.12
C HIS A 652 -3.61 12.43 22.78
N THR A 653 -2.47 12.39 23.46
CA THR A 653 -1.33 13.26 23.18
C THR A 653 -0.03 12.47 23.22
N LEU A 654 0.85 12.78 22.29
CA LEU A 654 2.16 12.16 22.17
C LEU A 654 3.23 13.07 22.79
N SER A 655 3.21 13.16 24.14
CA SER A 655 4.14 14.01 24.90
C SER A 655 4.55 13.35 26.22
N ARG A 656 5.73 13.73 26.75
CA ARG A 656 6.20 13.28 28.05
C ARG A 656 5.25 13.67 29.18
N ALA A 657 4.63 14.84 29.06
CA ALA A 657 3.62 15.29 30.03
C ALA A 657 2.44 14.30 30.10
N ALA A 658 1.99 13.78 28.97
CA ALA A 658 0.91 12.78 28.94
C ALA A 658 1.31 11.48 29.64
N LEU A 659 2.57 11.06 29.53
CA LEU A 659 3.09 9.87 30.21
C LEU A 659 3.08 10.06 31.75
N ILE A 660 3.57 11.20 32.21
CA ILE A 660 3.66 11.52 33.65
C ILE A 660 2.25 11.67 34.23
N MET A 661 1.37 12.40 33.57
CA MET A 661 0.00 12.65 34.03
C MET A 661 -0.85 11.38 34.07
N SER A 662 -0.50 10.35 33.31
CA SER A 662 -1.27 9.10 33.26
C SER A 662 -1.10 8.24 34.53
N GLU A 663 0.02 8.39 35.24
CA GLU A 663 0.41 7.55 36.38
C GLU A 663 0.45 6.05 36.05
N SER A 664 0.45 5.68 34.77
CA SER A 664 0.49 4.29 34.33
C SER A 664 1.93 3.82 34.18
N PRO A 665 2.25 2.59 34.59
CA PRO A 665 3.62 2.09 34.50
C PRO A 665 3.99 1.55 33.12
N ILE A 666 3.01 1.18 32.27
CA ILE A 666 3.28 0.50 30.99
C ILE A 666 2.55 1.24 29.87
N PHE A 667 3.25 1.41 28.74
CA PHE A 667 2.69 2.02 27.53
C PHE A 667 2.93 1.10 26.34
N LEU A 668 1.91 1.00 25.46
CA LEU A 668 2.04 0.37 24.15
C LEU A 668 1.84 1.46 23.10
N LEU A 669 2.86 1.64 22.27
CA LEU A 669 2.84 2.58 21.15
C LEU A 669 2.76 1.79 19.85
N ASP A 670 1.75 2.12 19.03
CA ASP A 670 1.55 1.52 17.70
C ASP A 670 1.83 2.59 16.63
N ALA A 671 2.98 2.50 15.99
CA ALA A 671 3.41 3.37 14.88
C ALA A 671 3.33 2.64 13.52
N PHE A 672 2.48 1.65 13.40
CA PHE A 672 2.26 0.78 12.25
C PHE A 672 3.48 -0.11 11.91
N THR A 673 4.63 0.49 11.58
CA THR A 673 5.88 -0.25 11.30
C THR A 673 6.57 -0.74 12.57
N ASN A 674 6.28 -0.11 13.71
CA ASN A 674 6.87 -0.43 15.01
C ASN A 674 5.77 -0.59 16.06
N LEU A 675 5.93 -1.59 16.92
CA LEU A 675 5.17 -1.75 18.16
C LEU A 675 6.16 -1.67 19.31
N ILE A 676 6.00 -0.69 20.20
CA ILE A 676 6.93 -0.46 21.31
C ILE A 676 6.18 -0.59 22.63
N VAL A 677 6.65 -1.51 23.46
CA VAL A 677 6.15 -1.64 24.84
C VAL A 677 7.17 -0.95 25.76
N TYR A 678 6.75 0.14 26.37
CA TYR A 678 7.62 0.97 27.23
C TYR A 678 7.16 0.88 28.68
N TYR A 679 8.07 0.48 29.56
CA TYR A 679 7.86 0.53 31.01
C TYR A 679 8.49 1.81 31.55
N SER A 680 7.69 2.59 32.27
CA SER A 680 8.15 3.84 32.93
C SER A 680 9.30 3.57 33.90
N PRO A 681 10.26 4.49 34.05
CA PRO A 681 11.28 4.36 35.10
C PRO A 681 10.69 4.19 36.51
N SER A 682 9.47 4.69 36.74
CA SER A 682 8.77 4.60 38.02
C SER A 682 7.93 3.33 38.16
N ALA A 683 7.95 2.41 37.17
CA ALA A 683 7.19 1.17 37.24
C ALA A 683 7.63 0.30 38.40
N ASP A 684 6.66 -0.33 39.07
CA ASP A 684 6.90 -1.24 40.18
C ASP A 684 7.83 -2.38 39.72
N PRO A 685 8.98 -2.58 40.41
CA PRO A 685 9.89 -3.67 40.06
C PRO A 685 9.28 -5.08 40.09
N SER A 686 8.13 -5.26 40.73
CA SER A 686 7.41 -6.52 40.76
C SER A 686 6.71 -6.85 39.45
N LEU A 687 6.52 -5.86 38.56
CA LEU A 687 5.88 -6.08 37.26
C LEU A 687 6.84 -6.88 36.35
N PRO A 688 6.32 -7.93 35.71
CA PRO A 688 7.19 -8.77 34.84
C PRO A 688 7.61 -8.01 33.57
N PHE A 689 8.92 -8.04 33.27
CA PHE A 689 9.50 -7.44 32.08
C PHE A 689 10.43 -8.46 31.40
N PRO A 690 10.26 -8.72 30.11
CA PRO A 690 9.11 -8.35 29.25
C PRO A 690 7.78 -8.97 29.72
N PRO A 691 6.63 -8.46 29.27
CA PRO A 691 5.32 -8.96 29.72
C PRO A 691 5.14 -10.45 29.36
N PRO A 692 4.49 -11.25 30.22
CA PRO A 692 4.28 -12.69 29.96
C PRO A 692 3.54 -12.96 28.64
N HIS A 693 3.79 -14.12 28.04
CA HIS A 693 3.19 -14.49 26.75
C HIS A 693 1.66 -14.66 26.79
N ASP A 694 1.12 -14.99 27.97
CA ASP A 694 -0.31 -15.29 28.16
C ASP A 694 -1.13 -14.11 28.73
N CYS A 695 -0.57 -12.90 28.74
CA CYS A 695 -1.26 -11.71 29.26
C CYS A 695 -2.10 -10.99 28.19
N LEU A 696 -3.04 -10.12 28.64
CA LEU A 696 -3.89 -9.34 27.74
C LEU A 696 -3.10 -8.41 26.83
N LEU A 697 -2.01 -7.81 27.33
CA LEU A 697 -1.12 -6.96 26.53
C LEU A 697 -0.51 -7.72 25.35
N ARG A 698 -0.05 -8.96 25.57
CA ARG A 698 0.50 -9.80 24.50
C ARG A 698 -0.57 -10.23 23.49
N THR A 699 -1.77 -10.51 23.96
CA THR A 699 -2.91 -10.83 23.10
C THR A 699 -3.17 -9.65 22.15
N MET A 700 -3.25 -8.42 22.68
CA MET A 700 -3.43 -7.21 21.90
C MET A 700 -2.29 -7.03 20.87
N ILE A 701 -1.03 -7.23 21.28
CA ILE A 701 0.14 -7.15 20.39
C ILE A 701 -0.02 -8.14 19.21
N ASN A 702 -0.44 -9.37 19.49
CA ASN A 702 -0.62 -10.40 18.48
C ASN A 702 -1.75 -10.04 17.50
N GLU A 703 -2.85 -9.50 18.01
CA GLU A 703 -3.97 -9.01 17.18
C GLU A 703 -3.51 -7.86 16.26
N LEU A 704 -2.77 -6.89 16.80
CA LEU A 704 -2.23 -5.76 16.02
C LEU A 704 -1.28 -6.24 14.94
N LYS A 705 -0.48 -7.27 15.22
CA LYS A 705 0.43 -7.86 14.22
C LYS A 705 -0.35 -8.53 13.08
N GLN A 706 -1.44 -9.24 13.40
CA GLN A 706 -2.20 -9.99 12.39
C GLN A 706 -2.97 -9.08 11.44
N GLY A 707 -3.47 -7.95 11.91
CA GLY A 707 -4.37 -7.05 11.17
C GLY A 707 -3.69 -6.08 10.20
N ARG A 708 -2.46 -6.37 9.69
CA ARG A 708 -1.76 -5.43 8.82
C ARG A 708 -0.92 -6.12 7.75
N CYS A 709 -0.60 -5.36 6.70
CA CYS A 709 0.09 -5.89 5.51
C CYS A 709 1.57 -6.21 5.74
N ILE A 710 2.21 -5.60 6.74
CA ILE A 710 3.62 -5.83 7.09
C ILE A 710 3.73 -6.32 8.54
N THR A 711 4.87 -6.90 8.90
CA THR A 711 5.15 -7.30 10.28
C THR A 711 5.80 -6.13 11.02
N PRO A 712 5.13 -5.55 12.04
CA PRO A 712 5.76 -4.48 12.81
C PRO A 712 6.92 -5.03 13.66
N LYS A 713 7.98 -4.25 13.76
CA LYS A 713 9.10 -4.58 14.64
C LYS A 713 8.64 -4.36 16.09
N LEU A 714 8.67 -5.42 16.89
CA LEU A 714 8.28 -5.37 18.31
C LEU A 714 9.51 -5.13 19.18
N THR A 715 9.49 -4.06 19.96
CA THR A 715 10.58 -3.70 20.85
C THR A 715 10.04 -3.51 22.28
N PHE A 716 10.78 -4.02 23.27
CA PHE A 716 10.49 -3.83 24.68
C PHE A 716 11.56 -2.91 25.24
N ILE A 717 11.16 -1.86 25.97
CA ILE A 717 12.07 -0.87 26.56
C ILE A 717 11.68 -0.68 28.03
N HIS A 718 12.65 -0.86 28.93
CA HIS A 718 12.49 -0.53 30.35
C HIS A 718 13.21 0.81 30.61
N GLY A 719 12.43 1.87 30.82
CA GLY A 719 12.97 3.17 31.13
C GLY A 719 13.87 3.13 32.35
N GLY A 720 15.01 3.80 32.29
CA GLY A 720 16.01 3.79 33.32
C GLY A 720 17.01 2.63 33.27
N ARG A 721 16.76 1.62 32.44
CA ARG A 721 17.70 0.49 32.19
C ARG A 721 18.20 0.49 30.77
N GLU A 722 17.33 0.82 29.83
CA GLU A 722 17.61 0.81 28.38
C GLU A 722 17.39 2.21 27.82
N ASP A 723 17.99 2.48 26.64
CA ASP A 723 17.85 3.74 25.95
C ASP A 723 16.40 3.93 25.46
N PRO A 724 15.70 4.97 25.92
CA PRO A 724 14.33 5.24 25.50
C PRO A 724 14.22 5.95 24.15
N ALA A 725 15.32 6.30 23.48
CA ALA A 725 15.34 7.14 22.28
C ALA A 725 14.36 6.64 21.19
N LEU A 726 14.30 5.32 20.97
CA LEU A 726 13.37 4.74 19.98
C LEU A 726 11.90 5.04 20.31
N PHE A 727 11.53 5.05 21.59
CA PHE A 727 10.17 5.38 22.03
C PHE A 727 9.96 6.91 22.01
N GLU A 728 10.92 7.66 22.52
CA GLU A 728 10.82 9.11 22.68
C GLU A 728 10.69 9.85 21.34
N ARG A 729 11.28 9.35 20.27
CA ARG A 729 11.16 9.97 18.94
C ARG A 729 9.72 10.00 18.41
N TYR A 730 8.85 9.15 18.95
CA TYR A 730 7.42 9.15 18.59
C TYR A 730 6.58 10.09 19.47
N LEU A 731 7.19 10.72 20.50
CA LEU A 731 6.52 11.75 21.30
C LEU A 731 6.61 13.10 20.57
N ILE A 732 6.02 13.15 19.40
CA ILE A 732 6.20 14.21 18.39
C ILE A 732 5.64 15.57 18.82
N GLU A 733 4.72 15.60 19.79
CA GLU A 733 4.13 16.86 20.28
C GLU A 733 5.02 17.57 21.31
N GLU A 734 6.05 16.88 21.78
CA GLU A 734 6.98 17.46 22.74
C GLU A 734 7.82 18.57 22.09
N GLN A 735 8.02 19.65 22.81
CA GLN A 735 8.95 20.70 22.41
C GLN A 735 10.34 20.37 22.94
N ASP A 736 11.32 20.39 22.08
CA ASP A 736 12.72 20.19 22.49
C ASP A 736 13.22 21.47 23.14
N VAL A 737 13.33 21.46 24.46
CA VAL A 737 13.71 22.62 25.26
C VAL A 737 15.23 22.89 25.18
N ASP A 738 16.02 21.82 25.02
CA ASP A 738 17.48 21.91 25.12
C ASP A 738 18.20 21.88 23.77
N GLY A 739 17.49 21.68 22.67
CA GLY A 739 18.10 21.63 21.33
C GLY A 739 19.00 20.41 21.09
N THR A 740 18.95 19.43 21.97
CA THR A 740 19.79 18.23 21.92
C THR A 740 18.98 16.97 21.58
N GLY A 741 17.68 17.11 21.45
CA GLY A 741 16.80 15.98 21.17
C GLY A 741 16.55 15.75 19.68
N PHE A 742 15.85 14.69 19.40
CA PHE A 742 15.48 14.26 18.04
C PHE A 742 14.46 15.18 17.37
N THR A 743 13.90 16.14 18.10
CA THR A 743 12.89 17.06 17.57
C THR A 743 13.45 18.47 17.50
N SER A 744 14.27 18.76 16.49
CA SER A 744 14.73 20.11 16.24
C SER A 744 13.56 20.94 15.68
N GLY A 745 12.93 21.74 16.51
CA GLY A 745 11.88 22.62 16.02
C GLY A 745 10.79 22.93 17.03
N LYS A 746 9.85 23.74 16.58
CA LYS A 746 8.72 24.18 17.39
C LYS A 746 7.80 23.00 17.73
N GLY A 747 7.39 22.89 18.99
CA GLY A 747 6.43 21.89 19.43
C GLY A 747 5.03 22.15 18.87
N PHE A 748 4.09 21.23 19.13
CA PHE A 748 2.74 21.28 18.59
C PHE A 748 2.00 22.59 18.97
N VAL A 749 2.18 23.09 20.19
CA VAL A 749 1.52 24.33 20.64
C VAL A 749 1.96 25.52 19.77
N SER A 750 3.26 25.66 19.52
CA SER A 750 3.80 26.74 18.68
C SER A 750 3.36 26.61 17.23
N PHE A 751 3.30 25.37 16.72
CA PHE A 751 2.77 25.08 15.37
C PHE A 751 1.32 25.54 15.26
N ARG A 752 0.47 25.13 16.22
CA ARG A 752 -0.95 25.49 16.24
C ARG A 752 -1.15 27.01 16.27
N GLU A 753 -0.34 27.73 17.06
CA GLU A 753 -0.37 29.19 17.08
C GLU A 753 0.03 29.81 15.75
N SER A 754 1.07 29.26 15.09
CA SER A 754 1.50 29.71 13.77
C SER A 754 0.39 29.56 12.73
N ILE A 755 -0.29 28.41 12.73
CA ILE A 755 -1.43 28.16 11.83
C ILE A 755 -2.58 29.13 12.13
N ARG A 756 -2.87 29.35 13.42
CA ARG A 756 -3.93 30.30 13.84
C ARG A 756 -3.65 31.72 13.35
N HIS A 757 -2.40 32.19 13.48
CA HIS A 757 -2.01 33.52 12.97
C HIS A 757 -2.18 33.59 11.44
N ALA A 758 -1.67 32.59 10.72
CA ALA A 758 -1.79 32.54 9.26
C ALA A 758 -3.26 32.55 8.82
N ALA A 759 -4.12 31.78 9.50
CA ALA A 759 -5.56 31.77 9.20
C ALA A 759 -6.22 33.11 9.50
N THR A 760 -5.82 33.81 10.59
CA THR A 760 -6.31 35.14 10.93
C THR A 760 -5.93 36.14 9.85
N ASP A 761 -4.68 36.14 9.40
CA ASP A 761 -4.19 37.02 8.33
C ASP A 761 -4.99 36.82 7.03
N ILE A 762 -5.32 35.58 6.67
CA ILE A 762 -6.15 35.27 5.51
C ILE A 762 -7.54 35.91 5.67
N ILE A 763 -8.18 35.72 6.83
CA ILE A 763 -9.53 36.27 7.11
C ILE A 763 -9.52 37.78 7.03
N GLU A 764 -8.51 38.44 7.63
CA GLU A 764 -8.39 39.89 7.64
C GLU A 764 -8.14 40.47 6.24
N THR A 765 -7.28 39.82 5.46
CA THR A 765 -6.97 40.25 4.09
C THR A 765 -8.22 40.18 3.21
N GLU A 766 -8.96 39.09 3.27
CA GLU A 766 -10.19 38.93 2.49
C GLU A 766 -11.31 39.85 2.94
N SER A 767 -11.38 40.21 4.21
CA SER A 767 -12.38 41.14 4.75
C SER A 767 -12.09 42.59 4.33
N SER A 768 -10.84 42.89 3.93
CA SER A 768 -10.45 44.26 3.51
C SER A 768 -10.59 44.49 2.01
N ILE A 769 -10.88 43.44 1.22
CA ILE A 769 -11.16 43.50 -0.22
C ILE A 769 -12.68 43.57 -0.44
#